data_c7033b6b6a00fa34bd976989f82df7b0
#
_entry.id   c7033b6b6a00fa34bd976989f82df7b0
#
_cell.length_a   1.000
_cell.length_b   1.000
_cell.length_c   1.000
_cell.angle_alpha   90.00
_cell.angle_beta   90.00
_cell.angle_gamma   90.00
#
_symmetry.space_group_name_H-M   'P 1'
#
loop_
_entity.id
_entity.type
_entity.pdbx_description
1 polymer ?
#
loop_
_entity_poly.entity_id
_entity_poly.type
_entity_poly.pdbx_seq_one_letter_code
_entity_poly.pdbx_strand_id
1 'polypeptide(L)'
;MGAETSVRRRTGFGIMVRTCRFPDWVPRKSEERHPGWWWKRERGFRMGGGTNSIVRREPTLLRLRADLGEPIRRGSDFIRAVDDLRSLLSDVDSLKSALADSNDALQSAAGPLLAALDAYLEARSIAANLAAALRAARLCSRLFALLARANEHLAADHLYLALRAVAAAERDLLPAAPHPTIRRMLLRLIPAVRAHAERKISKEFSDWMVQIRVASRHLGQIAIGRASAARQREEELRARQRQAEEQAHFRSGSTTATPTLRDHSYSLRVEEDDDWAGEDADDLAAAAAAASSDEGDPGLDLTPLYRAYHIHKTLGLEERFRRYYFENRKLQLTSDFQVSSLTPFLESHQTFFAQIAGFFIVEDRILRTGGGLIARPDVDALWETAVTKMVSVLEDQFSRMQTANHLLLIKDYVSLLGVTLHRYRYAVDPLLDVLSKHRDKYHDLLLSDCRRQVSEALAADKYEQMLMKKEYEYSMNVLSFQIQTSDITPAFPYVAPFSSSVPDLCRISRSFVEDSISFMSHGGQLDIYPIVKKYLERLLGEVLDGSILRLIESGGLGVSQAMQVAANMAVLERACDFLFRHAAQLSGIPLRIAEKGKREFPLKKSRDATVELLLGLLRKKIDDFLLLTDSISWMADSPPPNGNDYSNEVYIYLDTLVSTAQQILPIQVLRRVLQGVLSHISDKIMGLFLSDAVKRFNSNAVMGIDVDLKTFESFAENQSHLFTDSDDSGANELKLPLLEARQLVNLLMSNNPENFLNPVIKERSYNKLDYKKVVTITEKFREPSDRLFGTFGTRGAKQNPKQKSLDALIKRLKDAS
;
A
#
# COMPACT_ATOMS: atom_id res chain seq x y z
N MET A 1 37.23 5.54 54.41
CA MET A 1 38.39 4.62 54.40
C MET A 1 38.03 3.59 53.31
N GLY A 2 38.50 3.74 52.20
CA GLY A 2 39.78 3.70 51.52
C GLY A 2 39.50 2.59 50.45
N ALA A 3 39.66 2.77 49.32
CA ALA A 3 40.60 2.79 48.28
C ALA A 3 39.91 2.58 46.91
N GLU A 4 40.05 3.55 46.11
CA GLU A 4 39.91 3.52 44.67
C GLU A 4 40.87 2.50 44.04
N THR A 5 40.36 1.70 43.09
CA THR A 5 41.19 1.17 42.01
C THR A 5 40.46 1.35 40.70
N SER A 6 40.84 2.41 40.04
CA SER A 6 40.56 2.75 38.62
C SER A 6 41.10 1.67 37.72
N VAL A 7 40.22 0.88 37.09
CA VAL A 7 40.59 0.04 35.93
C VAL A 7 40.08 0.72 34.67
N ARG A 8 40.98 1.49 34.05
CA ARG A 8 40.83 1.92 32.66
C ARG A 8 40.78 0.68 31.77
N ARG A 9 39.62 0.26 31.36
CA ARG A 9 39.43 -0.62 30.20
C ARG A 9 39.62 0.23 28.94
N ARG A 10 40.83 0.12 28.36
CA ARG A 10 41.08 0.46 26.96
C ARG A 10 40.28 -0.54 26.10
N THR A 11 39.19 -0.11 25.53
CA THR A 11 38.60 -0.82 24.41
C THR A 11 39.45 -0.54 23.17
N GLY A 12 40.45 -1.38 22.99
CA GLY A 12 41.21 -1.43 21.75
C GLY A 12 40.34 -2.11 20.68
N PHE A 13 39.72 -1.33 19.84
CA PHE A 13 39.24 -1.82 18.55
C PHE A 13 40.50 -2.08 17.70
N GLY A 14 41.04 -3.24 17.83
CA GLY A 14 42.05 -3.77 16.93
C GLY A 14 41.41 -4.07 15.59
N ILE A 15 41.37 -3.08 14.71
CA ILE A 15 41.16 -3.33 13.29
C ILE A 15 42.36 -4.13 12.84
N MET A 16 42.13 -5.39 12.59
CA MET A 16 43.12 -6.31 12.04
C MET A 16 43.34 -5.92 10.58
N VAL A 17 44.09 -4.88 10.36
CA VAL A 17 44.70 -4.62 9.05
C VAL A 17 45.71 -5.73 8.86
N ARG A 18 45.32 -6.82 8.22
CA ARG A 18 46.30 -7.73 7.67
C ARG A 18 47.11 -6.93 6.66
N THR A 19 48.25 -6.47 7.10
CA THR A 19 49.31 -6.04 6.20
C THR A 19 49.65 -7.22 5.34
N CYS A 20 49.09 -7.31 4.15
CA CYS A 20 49.58 -8.23 3.13
C CYS A 20 51.04 -7.83 2.86
N ARG A 21 51.98 -8.51 3.51
CA ARG A 21 53.35 -8.52 3.08
C ARG A 21 53.35 -9.02 1.64
N PHE A 22 53.80 -8.21 0.73
CA PHE A 22 54.18 -8.68 -0.61
C PHE A 22 55.10 -9.88 -0.46
N PRO A 23 54.79 -11.04 -1.01
CA PRO A 23 55.71 -12.13 -1.03
C PRO A 23 56.99 -11.73 -1.76
N ASP A 24 58.17 -11.92 -1.15
CA ASP A 24 59.43 -11.80 -1.80
C ASP A 24 59.47 -12.75 -2.99
N TRP A 25 59.29 -12.23 -4.18
CA TRP A 25 59.35 -13.02 -5.38
C TRP A 25 60.80 -13.05 -5.89
N VAL A 26 61.52 -14.09 -5.62
CA VAL A 26 62.78 -14.49 -6.26
C VAL A 26 62.43 -14.99 -7.67
N PRO A 27 63.02 -14.43 -8.70
CA PRO A 27 62.82 -14.94 -10.05
C PRO A 27 63.47 -16.31 -10.23
N ARG A 28 62.71 -17.33 -10.39
CA ARG A 28 63.20 -18.59 -10.99
C ARG A 28 63.21 -18.44 -12.50
N LYS A 29 64.40 -18.66 -13.04
CA LYS A 29 64.72 -18.82 -14.44
C LYS A 29 63.99 -20.02 -15.08
N SER A 30 63.86 -19.88 -16.39
CA SER A 30 63.73 -20.91 -17.42
C SER A 30 62.32 -21.45 -17.60
N GLU A 31 61.86 -21.72 -18.71
CA GLU A 31 62.40 -22.16 -19.99
C GLU A 31 61.37 -21.90 -21.09
N GLU A 32 61.92 -21.63 -22.23
CA GLU A 32 61.23 -21.53 -23.52
C GLU A 32 60.32 -22.72 -23.82
N ARG A 33 59.15 -22.47 -24.38
CA ARG A 33 58.63 -23.13 -25.58
C ARG A 33 57.40 -22.44 -26.12
N HIS A 34 57.56 -21.86 -27.28
CA HIS A 34 56.50 -21.69 -28.31
C HIS A 34 56.33 -23.03 -29.05
N PRO A 35 55.36 -23.22 -29.96
CA PRO A 35 54.17 -22.46 -30.28
C PRO A 35 52.93 -23.41 -30.52
N GLY A 36 51.83 -22.87 -30.87
CA GLY A 36 50.73 -23.69 -31.41
C GLY A 36 49.38 -22.95 -31.52
N TRP A 37 49.23 -22.21 -32.56
CA TRP A 37 48.03 -22.11 -33.38
C TRP A 37 46.99 -23.16 -33.08
N TRP A 38 45.70 -22.75 -32.91
CA TRP A 38 44.57 -23.35 -33.64
C TRP A 38 43.37 -22.43 -33.57
N TRP A 39 43.02 -21.85 -34.71
CA TRP A 39 41.70 -21.43 -35.06
C TRP A 39 40.81 -22.66 -35.18
N LYS A 40 39.64 -22.65 -34.60
CA LYS A 40 38.49 -23.36 -35.15
C LYS A 40 37.22 -22.56 -34.91
N ARG A 41 36.80 -22.05 -35.97
CA ARG A 41 35.50 -21.73 -36.48
C ARG A 41 34.67 -23.00 -36.60
N GLU A 42 33.43 -22.93 -36.10
CA GLU A 42 32.24 -23.59 -36.64
C GLU A 42 31.05 -23.02 -35.87
N ARG A 43 30.21 -22.31 -36.58
CA ARG A 43 29.00 -22.63 -37.33
C ARG A 43 27.88 -23.21 -36.45
N GLY A 44 26.90 -22.41 -36.32
CA GLY A 44 25.55 -22.70 -36.80
C GLY A 44 24.76 -23.68 -35.99
N PHE A 45 23.75 -23.15 -35.33
CA PHE A 45 22.54 -23.97 -35.19
C PHE A 45 21.28 -23.11 -35.36
N ARG A 46 20.54 -23.51 -36.28
CA ARG A 46 19.23 -23.35 -36.79
C ARG A 46 18.16 -22.87 -35.84
N MET A 47 17.38 -22.02 -36.37
CA MET A 47 15.96 -21.91 -36.18
C MET A 47 15.28 -23.26 -36.02
N GLY A 48 14.48 -23.37 -35.00
CA GLY A 48 13.52 -24.44 -34.81
C GLY A 48 12.25 -23.81 -34.30
N GLY A 49 11.29 -23.72 -35.21
CA GLY A 49 9.95 -23.26 -34.99
C GLY A 49 9.17 -24.17 -34.04
N GLY A 50 8.36 -23.53 -33.30
CA GLY A 50 7.36 -24.11 -32.47
C GLY A 50 6.19 -23.16 -32.37
N THR A 51 5.48 -23.05 -33.48
CA THR A 51 4.10 -22.57 -33.49
C THR A 51 3.25 -23.55 -32.70
N ASN A 52 2.48 -23.02 -31.76
CA ASN A 52 1.15 -23.46 -31.37
C ASN A 52 0.99 -23.48 -29.86
N SER A 53 0.51 -22.38 -29.31
CA SER A 53 -0.57 -22.38 -28.30
C SER A 53 -1.16 -20.98 -28.14
N ILE A 54 -1.67 -20.42 -29.22
CA ILE A 54 -2.61 -19.33 -29.16
C ILE A 54 -3.99 -19.94 -29.41
N VAL A 55 -4.59 -20.51 -28.41
CA VAL A 55 -6.07 -20.61 -28.25
C VAL A 55 -6.35 -21.03 -26.80
N ARG A 56 -6.75 -20.10 -25.99
CA ARG A 56 -7.61 -20.12 -24.81
C ARG A 56 -7.19 -19.13 -23.75
N ARG A 57 -7.41 -17.85 -24.00
CA ARG A 57 -7.52 -16.83 -22.93
C ARG A 57 -8.32 -15.62 -23.40
N GLU A 58 -9.52 -15.84 -23.92
CA GLU A 58 -10.40 -14.70 -24.23
C GLU A 58 -11.12 -14.05 -23.05
N PRO A 59 -11.38 -14.70 -21.91
CA PRO A 59 -12.03 -13.94 -20.81
C PRO A 59 -11.08 -13.06 -20.00
N THR A 60 -9.76 -13.24 -20.11
CA THR A 60 -8.78 -12.39 -19.41
C THR A 60 -8.44 -11.11 -20.17
N LEU A 61 -8.59 -11.09 -21.49
CA LEU A 61 -8.32 -9.90 -22.32
C LEU A 61 -9.41 -8.82 -22.19
N LEU A 62 -10.65 -9.22 -21.89
CA LEU A 62 -11.74 -8.26 -21.64
C LEU A 62 -11.66 -7.62 -20.26
N ARG A 63 -11.15 -8.33 -19.25
CA ARG A 63 -10.82 -7.74 -17.94
C ARG A 63 -9.59 -6.85 -18.01
N LEU A 64 -8.56 -7.25 -18.72
CA LEU A 64 -7.37 -6.43 -18.98
C LEU A 64 -7.66 -5.17 -19.78
N ARG A 65 -8.74 -5.12 -20.56
CA ARG A 65 -9.13 -3.95 -21.35
C ARG A 65 -9.92 -2.92 -20.53
N ALA A 66 -10.57 -3.34 -19.44
CA ALA A 66 -11.24 -2.45 -18.49
C ALA A 66 -10.23 -1.79 -17.54
N ASP A 67 -9.14 -2.51 -17.19
CA ASP A 67 -8.09 -2.04 -16.29
C ASP A 67 -6.96 -1.25 -17.00
N LEU A 68 -7.01 -1.16 -18.36
CA LEU A 68 -5.97 -0.53 -19.17
C LEU A 68 -6.03 1.00 -19.26
N GLY A 69 -7.10 1.62 -18.77
CA GLY A 69 -7.20 3.08 -18.79
C GLY A 69 -6.21 3.79 -17.86
N GLU A 70 -5.88 3.13 -16.78
CA GLU A 70 -4.98 3.65 -15.76
C GLU A 70 -3.51 3.27 -15.94
N PRO A 71 -3.19 2.06 -16.43
CA PRO A 71 -1.83 1.77 -16.88
C PRO A 71 -1.32 2.76 -17.93
N ILE A 72 -2.22 3.33 -18.75
CA ILE A 72 -1.84 4.31 -19.80
C ILE A 72 -1.44 5.65 -19.16
N ARG A 73 -2.11 6.13 -18.11
CA ARG A 73 -1.70 7.35 -17.38
C ARG A 73 -0.41 7.15 -16.59
N ARG A 74 -0.31 6.04 -15.88
CA ARG A 74 0.95 5.67 -15.19
C ARG A 74 2.04 5.35 -16.19
N GLY A 75 1.68 4.80 -17.35
CA GLY A 75 2.59 4.62 -18.46
C GLY A 75 3.12 5.96 -18.97
N SER A 76 2.31 7.01 -18.99
CA SER A 76 2.77 8.34 -19.40
C SER A 76 3.67 8.99 -18.34
N ASP A 77 3.39 8.77 -17.05
CA ASP A 77 4.24 9.26 -15.96
C ASP A 77 5.51 8.42 -15.82
N PHE A 78 5.42 7.12 -16.09
CA PHE A 78 6.59 6.25 -16.23
C PHE A 78 7.40 6.60 -17.47
N ILE A 79 6.74 6.85 -18.61
CA ILE A 79 7.41 7.32 -19.84
C ILE A 79 8.06 8.68 -19.59
N ARG A 80 7.41 9.57 -18.86
CA ARG A 80 7.98 10.87 -18.45
C ARG A 80 9.18 10.68 -17.54
N ALA A 81 9.08 9.83 -16.53
CA ALA A 81 10.20 9.47 -15.67
C ALA A 81 11.33 8.74 -16.43
N VAL A 82 10.99 7.93 -17.43
CA VAL A 82 11.96 7.29 -18.35
C VAL A 82 12.56 8.32 -19.31
N ASP A 83 11.79 9.30 -19.77
CA ASP A 83 12.28 10.38 -20.61
C ASP A 83 13.15 11.38 -19.80
N ASP A 84 12.80 11.64 -18.53
CA ASP A 84 13.65 12.40 -17.61
C ASP A 84 14.94 11.62 -17.29
N LEU A 85 14.86 10.31 -17.11
CA LEU A 85 16.03 9.42 -16.99
C LEU A 85 16.84 9.36 -18.29
N ARG A 86 16.18 9.37 -19.44
CA ARG A 86 16.85 9.42 -20.75
C ARG A 86 17.53 10.78 -20.96
N SER A 87 16.89 11.86 -20.53
CA SER A 87 17.49 13.20 -20.48
C SER A 87 18.71 13.23 -19.57
N LEU A 88 18.60 12.71 -18.34
CA LEU A 88 19.72 12.57 -17.42
C LEU A 88 20.83 11.66 -17.95
N LEU A 89 20.47 10.61 -18.68
CA LEU A 89 21.45 9.76 -19.37
C LEU A 89 22.18 10.52 -20.49
N SER A 90 21.44 11.36 -21.24
CA SER A 90 22.01 12.25 -22.26
C SER A 90 22.93 13.28 -21.63
N ASP A 91 22.54 13.85 -20.46
CA ASP A 91 23.36 14.81 -19.72
C ASP A 91 24.62 14.17 -19.15
N VAL A 92 24.52 12.92 -18.69
CA VAL A 92 25.64 12.10 -18.22
C VAL A 92 26.58 11.73 -19.38
N ASP A 93 26.02 11.39 -20.57
CA ASP A 93 26.85 11.13 -21.74
C ASP A 93 27.50 12.42 -22.27
N SER A 94 26.81 13.55 -22.18
CA SER A 94 27.37 14.89 -22.45
C SER A 94 28.49 15.25 -21.45
N LEU A 95 28.29 15.01 -20.16
CA LEU A 95 29.30 15.20 -19.13
C LEU A 95 30.49 14.27 -19.31
N LYS A 96 30.24 13.03 -19.69
CA LYS A 96 31.28 12.04 -19.99
C LYS A 96 32.09 12.44 -21.22
N SER A 97 31.42 12.97 -22.25
CA SER A 97 32.07 13.55 -23.44
C SER A 97 32.93 14.78 -23.07
N ALA A 98 32.36 15.72 -22.29
CA ALA A 98 33.05 16.90 -21.83
C ALA A 98 34.24 16.56 -20.92
N LEU A 99 34.11 15.49 -20.11
CA LEU A 99 35.20 14.98 -19.26
C LEU A 99 36.30 14.32 -20.12
N ALA A 100 35.90 13.57 -21.16
CA ALA A 100 36.86 13.01 -22.12
C ALA A 100 37.58 14.12 -22.89
N ASP A 101 36.82 15.11 -23.36
CA ASP A 101 37.38 16.28 -24.05
C ASP A 101 38.33 17.08 -23.14
N SER A 102 37.94 17.24 -21.85
CA SER A 102 38.79 17.88 -20.85
C SER A 102 40.06 17.07 -20.53
N ASN A 103 39.94 15.74 -20.49
CA ASN A 103 41.08 14.85 -20.31
C ASN A 103 42.01 14.86 -21.52
N ASP A 104 41.42 14.85 -22.72
CA ASP A 104 42.21 14.95 -23.96
C ASP A 104 42.87 16.31 -24.14
N ALA A 105 42.20 17.39 -23.71
CA ALA A 105 42.79 18.71 -23.65
C ALA A 105 43.93 18.77 -22.64
N LEU A 106 43.76 18.15 -21.45
CA LEU A 106 44.82 18.03 -20.44
C LEU A 106 45.98 17.17 -20.93
N GLN A 107 45.73 16.08 -21.61
CA GLN A 107 46.77 15.25 -22.22
C GLN A 107 47.46 15.96 -23.38
N SER A 108 46.72 16.67 -24.21
CA SER A 108 47.28 17.46 -25.31
C SER A 108 48.08 18.66 -24.82
N ALA A 109 47.69 19.28 -23.70
CA ALA A 109 48.46 20.34 -23.06
C ALA A 109 49.73 19.83 -22.35
N ALA A 110 49.66 18.61 -21.78
CA ALA A 110 50.85 17.99 -21.20
C ALA A 110 51.80 17.38 -22.22
N GLY A 111 51.28 16.93 -23.37
CA GLY A 111 52.08 16.35 -24.44
C GLY A 111 53.19 17.24 -25.00
N PRO A 112 52.90 18.50 -25.36
CA PRO A 112 53.91 19.43 -25.82
C PRO A 112 55.01 19.72 -24.78
N LEU A 113 54.62 19.73 -23.49
CA LEU A 113 55.58 19.97 -22.42
C LEU A 113 56.50 18.77 -22.18
N LEU A 114 55.95 17.57 -22.28
CA LEU A 114 56.71 16.33 -22.22
C LEU A 114 57.61 16.15 -23.46
N ALA A 115 57.04 16.41 -24.65
CA ALA A 115 57.82 16.38 -25.90
C ALA A 115 58.96 17.43 -25.92
N ALA A 116 58.70 18.65 -25.41
CA ALA A 116 59.75 19.67 -25.27
C ALA A 116 60.81 19.28 -24.23
N LEU A 117 60.43 18.58 -23.15
CA LEU A 117 61.39 18.07 -22.17
C LEU A 117 62.18 16.90 -22.71
N ASP A 118 61.55 16.00 -23.47
CA ASP A 118 62.24 14.90 -24.15
C ASP A 118 63.17 15.43 -25.24
N ALA A 119 62.69 16.37 -26.08
CA ALA A 119 63.54 17.04 -27.07
C ALA A 119 64.70 17.79 -26.42
N TYR A 120 64.51 18.41 -25.24
CA TYR A 120 65.59 19.04 -24.46
C TYR A 120 66.59 18.00 -23.95
N LEU A 121 66.14 16.86 -23.45
CA LEU A 121 66.97 15.76 -22.99
C LEU A 121 67.76 15.12 -24.14
N GLU A 122 67.10 14.90 -25.29
CA GLU A 122 67.70 14.38 -26.50
C GLU A 122 68.72 15.37 -27.06
N ALA A 123 68.43 16.66 -27.20
CA ALA A 123 69.36 17.71 -27.65
C ALA A 123 70.57 17.82 -26.74
N ARG A 124 70.39 17.61 -25.43
CA ARG A 124 71.45 17.63 -24.47
C ARG A 124 72.35 16.38 -24.51
N SER A 125 71.79 15.22 -24.83
CA SER A 125 72.54 14.00 -25.05
C SER A 125 73.37 14.07 -26.34
N ILE A 126 72.78 14.63 -27.40
CA ILE A 126 73.50 14.90 -28.66
C ILE A 126 74.65 15.91 -28.51
N ALA A 127 74.42 16.96 -27.73
CA ALA A 127 75.46 17.91 -27.35
C ALA A 127 76.59 17.28 -26.52
N ALA A 128 76.29 16.25 -25.75
CA ALA A 128 77.28 15.48 -24.95
C ALA A 128 78.09 14.55 -25.85
N ASN A 129 77.48 14.00 -26.91
CA ASN A 129 78.21 13.22 -27.95
C ASN A 129 79.12 14.04 -28.83
N LEU A 130 78.72 15.28 -29.05
CA LEU A 130 79.50 16.21 -29.85
C LEU A 130 80.78 16.74 -29.18
N ALA A 131 80.76 16.74 -27.87
CA ALA A 131 81.93 17.05 -27.11
C ALA A 131 82.89 15.85 -26.94
N ALA A 132 83.14 15.15 -28.03
CA ALA A 132 83.73 13.82 -28.08
C ALA A 132 85.13 13.61 -27.54
N ALA A 133 85.91 14.67 -27.43
CA ALA A 133 87.23 14.57 -26.82
C ALA A 133 87.32 14.66 -25.34
N LEU A 134 86.21 15.10 -24.70
CA LEU A 134 86.09 15.18 -23.24
C LEU A 134 84.94 14.27 -22.76
N ARG A 135 84.66 13.24 -23.55
CA ARG A 135 83.46 12.43 -23.49
C ARG A 135 83.21 11.84 -22.12
N ALA A 136 84.16 11.26 -21.45
CA ALA A 136 83.91 10.54 -20.18
C ALA A 136 83.56 11.54 -19.04
N ALA A 137 84.23 12.65 -18.91
CA ALA A 137 84.02 13.67 -17.91
C ALA A 137 82.69 14.39 -18.11
N ARG A 138 82.31 14.71 -19.33
CA ARG A 138 81.00 15.26 -19.65
C ARG A 138 79.84 14.26 -19.47
N LEU A 139 80.05 12.98 -19.79
CA LEU A 139 79.10 11.87 -19.51
C LEU A 139 78.90 11.68 -18.03
N CYS A 140 79.99 11.65 -17.27
CA CYS A 140 79.88 11.54 -15.78
C CYS A 140 79.20 12.77 -15.17
N SER A 141 79.53 13.97 -15.60
CA SER A 141 78.92 15.20 -15.15
C SER A 141 77.42 15.21 -15.43
N ARG A 142 77.02 14.79 -16.62
CA ARG A 142 75.60 14.66 -16.99
C ARG A 142 74.85 13.54 -16.20
N LEU A 143 75.53 12.45 -15.94
CA LEU A 143 75.03 11.39 -15.11
C LEU A 143 74.74 11.90 -13.68
N PHE A 144 75.71 12.57 -13.09
CA PHE A 144 75.52 13.15 -11.76
C PHE A 144 74.49 14.26 -11.75
N ALA A 145 74.34 15.04 -12.79
CA ALA A 145 73.29 16.04 -12.90
C ALA A 145 71.86 15.39 -13.00
N LEU A 146 71.70 14.29 -13.74
CA LEU A 146 70.46 13.56 -13.80
C LEU A 146 70.13 12.86 -12.47
N LEU A 147 71.14 12.29 -11.84
CA LEU A 147 70.98 11.66 -10.51
C LEU A 147 70.61 12.69 -9.44
N ALA A 148 71.31 13.89 -9.49
CA ALA A 148 71.03 15.02 -8.60
C ALA A 148 69.58 15.46 -8.78
N ARG A 149 69.12 15.67 -10.05
CA ARG A 149 67.71 16.00 -10.34
C ARG A 149 66.74 14.92 -9.91
N ALA A 150 67.08 13.65 -10.15
CA ALA A 150 66.24 12.53 -9.64
C ALA A 150 66.12 12.58 -8.13
N ASN A 151 67.22 12.91 -7.43
CA ASN A 151 67.22 13.03 -5.98
C ASN A 151 66.45 14.28 -5.51
N GLU A 152 66.58 15.41 -6.19
CA GLU A 152 65.76 16.62 -5.95
C GLU A 152 64.27 16.34 -6.13
N HIS A 153 63.89 15.63 -7.20
CA HIS A 153 62.51 15.24 -7.42
C HIS A 153 62.00 14.26 -6.39
N LEU A 154 62.86 13.34 -5.91
CA LEU A 154 62.48 12.46 -4.79
C LEU A 154 62.30 13.22 -3.48
N ALA A 155 63.17 14.22 -3.22
CA ALA A 155 63.05 15.06 -2.02
C ALA A 155 61.80 15.97 -2.07
N ALA A 156 61.44 16.44 -3.28
CA ALA A 156 60.28 17.26 -3.54
C ALA A 156 58.96 16.42 -3.73
N ASP A 157 59.03 15.11 -3.54
CA ASP A 157 57.92 14.18 -3.74
C ASP A 157 57.38 14.07 -5.16
N HIS A 158 58.12 14.48 -6.15
CA HIS A 158 57.78 14.35 -7.56
C HIS A 158 58.22 12.99 -8.13
N LEU A 159 57.61 11.88 -7.61
CA LEU A 159 58.02 10.52 -7.92
C LEU A 159 58.03 10.19 -9.42
N TYR A 160 57.08 10.70 -10.18
CA TYR A 160 57.01 10.51 -11.63
C TYR A 160 58.21 11.12 -12.33
N LEU A 161 58.57 12.35 -11.99
CA LEU A 161 59.74 13.04 -12.60
C LEU A 161 61.04 12.36 -12.20
N ALA A 162 61.15 11.86 -10.97
CA ALA A 162 62.28 11.06 -10.52
C ALA A 162 62.43 9.77 -11.32
N LEU A 163 61.31 9.00 -11.46
CA LEU A 163 61.30 7.76 -12.26
C LEU A 163 61.63 8.02 -13.72
N ARG A 164 61.16 9.14 -14.29
CA ARG A 164 61.48 9.56 -15.66
C ARG A 164 62.96 9.92 -15.81
N ALA A 165 63.51 10.64 -14.84
CA ALA A 165 64.95 10.96 -14.83
C ALA A 165 65.79 9.67 -14.73
N VAL A 166 65.39 8.72 -13.90
CA VAL A 166 66.04 7.42 -13.76
C VAL A 166 65.90 6.58 -15.02
N ALA A 167 64.70 6.56 -15.65
CA ALA A 167 64.48 5.83 -16.89
C ALA A 167 65.30 6.43 -18.06
N ALA A 168 65.49 7.77 -18.10
CA ALA A 168 66.38 8.44 -19.04
C ALA A 168 67.84 8.05 -18.79
N ALA A 169 68.27 8.04 -17.54
CA ALA A 169 69.61 7.54 -17.17
C ALA A 169 69.85 6.07 -17.55
N GLU A 170 68.83 5.20 -17.36
CA GLU A 170 68.91 3.80 -17.75
C GLU A 170 68.98 3.60 -19.25
N ARG A 171 68.14 4.30 -20.01
CA ARG A 171 68.11 4.19 -21.46
C ARG A 171 69.33 4.78 -22.15
N ASP A 172 69.69 5.99 -21.75
CA ASP A 172 70.64 6.80 -22.50
C ASP A 172 72.12 6.70 -21.98
N LEU A 173 72.30 6.47 -20.69
CA LEU A 173 73.60 6.45 -20.03
C LEU A 173 74.08 5.06 -19.57
N LEU A 174 73.23 4.13 -19.30
CA LEU A 174 73.62 2.78 -18.88
C LEU A 174 74.40 2.03 -20.00
N PRO A 175 73.95 2.09 -21.30
CA PRO A 175 74.68 1.44 -22.39
C PRO A 175 76.05 2.19 -22.69
N ALA A 176 76.04 3.51 -22.49
CA ALA A 176 77.21 4.37 -22.79
C ALA A 176 78.16 4.56 -21.58
N ALA A 177 77.88 3.89 -20.49
CA ALA A 177 78.69 4.08 -19.23
C ALA A 177 80.12 3.69 -19.44
N PRO A 178 81.07 4.69 -19.29
CA PRO A 178 82.45 4.52 -19.66
C PRO A 178 83.22 3.62 -18.70
N HIS A 179 82.76 3.41 -17.51
CA HIS A 179 83.42 2.59 -16.49
C HIS A 179 82.57 1.54 -15.84
N PRO A 180 83.03 0.32 -15.60
CA PRO A 180 82.21 -0.81 -15.04
C PRO A 180 81.76 -0.53 -13.60
N THR A 181 82.43 0.32 -12.82
CA THR A 181 81.99 0.73 -11.49
C THR A 181 80.73 1.57 -11.52
N ILE A 182 80.69 2.54 -12.45
CA ILE A 182 79.56 3.43 -12.68
C ILE A 182 78.37 2.61 -13.15
N ARG A 183 78.61 1.70 -14.05
CA ARG A 183 77.56 0.75 -14.51
C ARG A 183 77.00 -0.06 -13.37
N ARG A 184 77.88 -0.64 -12.50
CA ARG A 184 77.44 -1.40 -11.33
C ARG A 184 76.61 -0.57 -10.33
N MET A 185 77.05 0.69 -10.13
CA MET A 185 76.37 1.66 -9.28
C MET A 185 74.92 1.95 -9.82
N LEU A 186 74.85 2.25 -11.11
CA LEU A 186 73.52 2.46 -11.78
C LEU A 186 72.62 1.24 -11.68
N LEU A 187 73.15 0.03 -11.94
CA LEU A 187 72.39 -1.24 -11.83
C LEU A 187 71.88 -1.50 -10.41
N ARG A 188 72.46 -0.90 -9.35
CA ARG A 188 71.98 -0.96 -7.96
C ARG A 188 71.05 0.20 -7.64
N LEU A 189 71.32 1.41 -8.16
CA LEU A 189 70.57 2.61 -7.80
C LEU A 189 69.20 2.66 -8.47
N ILE A 190 69.13 2.29 -9.77
CA ILE A 190 67.87 2.31 -10.53
C ILE A 190 66.82 1.43 -9.89
N PRO A 191 67.03 0.15 -9.56
CA PRO A 191 66.07 -0.67 -8.84
C PRO A 191 65.74 -0.15 -7.44
N ALA A 192 66.73 0.45 -6.74
CA ALA A 192 66.48 1.00 -5.41
C ALA A 192 65.54 2.24 -5.45
N VAL A 193 65.71 3.11 -6.44
CA VAL A 193 64.81 4.27 -6.64
C VAL A 193 63.41 3.80 -7.02
N ARG A 194 63.31 2.83 -7.93
CA ARG A 194 62.01 2.22 -8.30
C ARG A 194 61.31 1.59 -7.10
N ALA A 195 62.03 0.80 -6.30
CA ALA A 195 61.51 0.17 -5.09
C ALA A 195 61.15 1.19 -4.00
N HIS A 196 61.87 2.32 -3.92
CA HIS A 196 61.56 3.40 -3.00
C HIS A 196 60.25 4.09 -3.45
N ALA A 197 60.11 4.41 -4.71
CA ALA A 197 58.90 5.01 -5.27
C ALA A 197 57.70 4.08 -5.10
N GLU A 198 57.84 2.79 -5.39
CA GLU A 198 56.79 1.79 -5.21
C GLU A 198 56.35 1.71 -3.74
N ARG A 199 57.32 1.63 -2.80
CA ARG A 199 56.98 1.57 -1.35
C ARG A 199 56.25 2.82 -0.85
N LYS A 200 56.74 4.01 -1.27
CA LYS A 200 56.16 5.30 -0.86
C LYS A 200 54.72 5.46 -1.37
N ILE A 201 54.52 5.19 -2.65
CA ILE A 201 53.20 5.32 -3.28
C ILE A 201 52.22 4.25 -2.80
N SER A 202 52.69 3.02 -2.52
CA SER A 202 51.89 1.94 -1.94
C SER A 202 51.40 2.28 -0.52
N LYS A 203 52.24 3.00 0.26
CA LYS A 203 51.85 3.50 1.58
C LYS A 203 50.76 4.55 1.48
N GLU A 204 51.00 5.56 0.65
CA GLU A 204 50.04 6.66 0.37
C GLU A 204 48.68 6.09 -0.10
N PHE A 205 48.75 5.13 -1.00
CA PHE A 205 47.54 4.41 -1.46
C PHE A 205 46.83 3.61 -0.35
N SER A 206 47.62 2.95 0.53
CA SER A 206 47.03 2.19 1.65
C SER A 206 46.33 3.12 2.67
N ASP A 207 46.93 4.29 2.94
CA ASP A 207 46.33 5.29 3.81
C ASP A 207 45.03 5.85 3.17
N TRP A 208 45.07 6.12 1.86
CA TRP A 208 43.89 6.53 1.10
C TRP A 208 42.77 5.45 1.12
N MET A 209 43.09 4.15 1.01
CA MET A 209 42.13 3.05 1.08
C MET A 209 41.35 3.01 2.40
N VAL A 210 41.95 3.47 3.49
CA VAL A 210 41.26 3.60 4.78
C VAL A 210 40.30 4.80 4.77
N GLN A 211 40.79 5.94 4.24
CA GLN A 211 40.06 7.20 4.21
C GLN A 211 38.86 7.13 3.28
N ILE A 212 39.00 6.51 2.11
CA ILE A 212 37.92 6.40 1.12
C ILE A 212 36.67 5.68 1.64
N ARG A 213 36.84 4.77 2.58
CA ARG A 213 35.70 4.05 3.19
C ARG A 213 34.80 5.00 3.98
N VAL A 214 35.39 5.93 4.71
CA VAL A 214 34.64 6.95 5.47
C VAL A 214 33.99 7.96 4.53
N ALA A 215 34.77 8.43 3.54
CA ALA A 215 34.27 9.35 2.53
C ALA A 215 33.12 8.72 1.70
N SER A 216 33.23 7.44 1.35
CA SER A 216 32.16 6.71 0.66
C SER A 216 30.87 6.74 1.44
N ARG A 217 30.91 6.45 2.75
CA ARG A 217 29.72 6.49 3.61
C ARG A 217 29.04 7.87 3.60
N HIS A 218 29.84 8.91 3.77
CA HIS A 218 29.34 10.29 3.76
C HIS A 218 28.72 10.66 2.41
N LEU A 219 29.37 10.28 1.31
CA LEU A 219 28.86 10.47 -0.04
C LEU A 219 27.53 9.76 -0.26
N GLY A 220 27.42 8.53 0.21
CA GLY A 220 26.17 7.76 0.15
C GLY A 220 25.04 8.39 0.97
N GLN A 221 25.36 8.94 2.15
CA GLN A 221 24.36 9.66 2.96
C GLN A 221 23.84 10.90 2.23
N ILE A 222 24.73 11.69 1.63
CA ILE A 222 24.35 12.86 0.84
C ILE A 222 23.50 12.45 -0.36
N ALA A 223 23.89 11.41 -1.09
CA ALA A 223 23.18 10.97 -2.28
C ALA A 223 21.77 10.45 -1.97
N ILE A 224 21.63 9.65 -0.93
CA ILE A 224 20.32 9.17 -0.45
C ILE A 224 19.49 10.34 0.10
N GLY A 225 20.11 11.28 0.83
CA GLY A 225 19.44 12.48 1.32
C GLY A 225 18.90 13.36 0.21
N ARG A 226 19.66 13.55 -0.88
CA ARG A 226 19.21 14.27 -2.08
C ARG A 226 18.03 13.54 -2.76
N ALA A 227 18.08 12.22 -2.85
CA ALA A 227 16.98 11.43 -3.40
C ALA A 227 15.71 11.53 -2.52
N SER A 228 15.86 11.52 -1.20
CA SER A 228 14.76 11.72 -0.25
C SER A 228 14.14 13.12 -0.39
N ALA A 229 14.96 14.17 -0.45
CA ALA A 229 14.47 15.53 -0.62
C ALA A 229 13.78 15.75 -1.98
N ALA A 230 14.27 15.13 -3.04
CA ALA A 230 13.62 15.17 -4.34
C ALA A 230 12.25 14.49 -4.32
N ARG A 231 12.14 13.32 -3.67
CA ARG A 231 10.89 12.61 -3.48
C ARG A 231 9.87 13.43 -2.68
N GLN A 232 10.29 14.05 -1.59
CA GLN A 232 9.42 14.91 -0.79
C GLN A 232 8.85 16.08 -1.59
N ARG A 233 9.68 16.76 -2.37
CA ARG A 233 9.21 17.85 -3.25
C ARG A 233 8.18 17.36 -4.27
N GLU A 234 8.43 16.21 -4.87
CA GLU A 234 7.49 15.61 -5.82
C GLU A 234 6.15 15.23 -5.15
N GLU A 235 6.18 14.69 -3.94
CA GLU A 235 5.00 14.39 -3.14
C GLU A 235 4.21 15.65 -2.77
N GLU A 236 4.91 16.73 -2.39
CA GLU A 236 4.31 18.04 -2.10
C GLU A 236 3.65 18.67 -3.35
N LEU A 237 4.30 18.59 -4.50
CA LEU A 237 3.73 19.07 -5.76
C LEU A 237 2.47 18.28 -6.14
N ARG A 238 2.50 16.97 -6.02
CA ARG A 238 1.33 16.10 -6.25
C ARG A 238 0.20 16.38 -5.27
N ALA A 239 0.52 16.69 -4.01
CA ALA A 239 -0.48 17.07 -3.01
C ALA A 239 -1.14 18.41 -3.34
N ARG A 240 -0.36 19.42 -3.76
CA ARG A 240 -0.88 20.74 -4.20
C ARG A 240 -1.76 20.59 -5.44
N GLN A 241 -1.36 19.80 -6.42
CA GLN A 241 -2.16 19.53 -7.62
C GLN A 241 -3.50 18.88 -7.27
N ARG A 242 -3.52 17.86 -6.38
CA ARG A 242 -4.75 17.24 -5.91
C ARG A 242 -5.68 18.23 -5.20
N GLN A 243 -5.14 19.08 -4.34
CA GLN A 243 -5.92 20.12 -3.67
C GLN A 243 -6.49 21.14 -4.65
N ALA A 244 -5.74 21.52 -5.68
CA ALA A 244 -6.23 22.42 -6.74
C ALA A 244 -7.35 21.76 -7.57
N GLU A 245 -7.23 20.48 -7.90
CA GLU A 245 -8.26 19.71 -8.59
C GLU A 245 -9.53 19.56 -7.73
N GLU A 246 -9.39 19.26 -6.44
CA GLU A 246 -10.52 19.20 -5.49
C GLU A 246 -11.25 20.55 -5.37
N GLN A 247 -10.51 21.67 -5.31
CA GLN A 247 -11.08 23.01 -5.27
C GLN A 247 -11.76 23.40 -6.59
N ALA A 248 -11.21 22.99 -7.72
CA ALA A 248 -11.83 23.21 -9.03
C ALA A 248 -13.14 22.41 -9.18
N HIS A 249 -13.16 21.17 -8.67
CA HIS A 249 -14.37 20.34 -8.64
C HIS A 249 -15.46 20.94 -7.73
N PHE A 250 -15.08 21.51 -6.60
CA PHE A 250 -16.00 22.18 -5.67
C PHE A 250 -16.60 23.47 -6.28
N ARG A 251 -15.82 24.22 -7.04
CA ARG A 251 -16.30 25.41 -7.76
C ARG A 251 -17.20 25.08 -8.95
N SER A 252 -17.01 23.94 -9.59
CA SER A 252 -17.85 23.47 -10.72
C SER A 252 -19.20 22.90 -10.28
N GLY A 253 -19.36 22.48 -9.03
CA GLY A 253 -20.60 21.92 -8.48
C GLY A 253 -21.62 22.97 -8.03
N SER A 254 -21.27 24.24 -7.99
CA SER A 254 -22.14 25.32 -7.44
C SER A 254 -22.87 26.17 -8.47
N THR A 255 -22.91 25.80 -9.73
CA THR A 255 -23.68 26.49 -10.75
C THR A 255 -24.74 25.56 -11.36
N THR A 256 -25.92 25.52 -10.71
CA THR A 256 -27.19 25.17 -11.36
C THR A 256 -27.59 26.34 -12.25
N ALA A 257 -27.11 26.32 -13.48
CA ALA A 257 -27.64 27.13 -14.54
C ALA A 257 -28.18 26.20 -15.61
N THR A 258 -29.51 26.29 -15.81
CA THR A 258 -30.25 25.65 -16.89
C THR A 258 -29.57 25.81 -18.25
N PRO A 259 -29.50 24.77 -19.08
CA PRO A 259 -28.95 24.90 -20.43
C PRO A 259 -29.98 25.51 -21.36
N THR A 260 -29.87 26.78 -21.65
CA THR A 260 -30.47 27.36 -22.88
C THR A 260 -29.46 27.19 -24.01
N LEU A 261 -29.85 26.39 -24.99
CA LEU A 261 -29.20 26.30 -26.28
C LEU A 261 -29.03 27.69 -26.87
N ARG A 262 -27.77 28.10 -27.07
CA ARG A 262 -27.46 29.08 -28.15
C ARG A 262 -26.03 28.82 -28.63
N ASP A 263 -26.00 28.35 -29.83
CA ASP A 263 -24.90 28.28 -30.76
C ASP A 263 -24.30 29.69 -30.96
N HIS A 264 -23.04 29.89 -30.56
CA HIS A 264 -22.18 30.92 -31.15
C HIS A 264 -20.72 30.60 -30.84
N SER A 265 -20.04 30.25 -31.92
CA SER A 265 -18.60 30.31 -32.05
C SER A 265 -18.05 31.69 -31.69
N TYR A 266 -17.40 31.82 -30.55
CA TYR A 266 -16.49 32.93 -30.27
C TYR A 266 -15.15 32.40 -29.82
N SER A 267 -14.18 32.67 -30.67
CA SER A 267 -12.76 32.66 -30.35
C SER A 267 -12.54 33.51 -29.10
N LEU A 268 -12.36 32.91 -27.95
CA LEU A 268 -11.87 33.59 -26.78
C LEU A 268 -10.36 33.81 -26.96
N ARG A 269 -10.01 35.05 -27.27
CA ARG A 269 -8.72 35.63 -26.97
C ARG A 269 -8.58 35.50 -25.45
N VAL A 270 -7.72 34.62 -25.03
CA VAL A 270 -7.17 34.61 -23.68
C VAL A 270 -6.27 35.83 -23.60
N GLU A 271 -6.69 36.85 -22.85
CA GLU A 271 -5.75 37.85 -22.37
C GLU A 271 -4.87 37.11 -21.35
N GLU A 272 -3.61 37.01 -21.73
CA GLU A 272 -2.53 36.48 -20.95
C GLU A 272 -2.30 37.43 -19.77
N ASP A 273 -2.79 37.06 -18.59
CA ASP A 273 -2.20 37.53 -17.34
C ASP A 273 -1.02 36.60 -17.02
N ASP A 274 0.09 36.89 -17.71
CA ASP A 274 1.36 36.14 -17.72
C ASP A 274 2.27 36.52 -16.56
N ASP A 275 1.77 36.79 -15.37
CA ASP A 275 2.67 37.19 -14.26
C ASP A 275 2.85 36.12 -13.14
N TRP A 276 2.25 34.93 -13.27
CA TRP A 276 2.42 33.90 -12.23
C TRP A 276 3.10 32.61 -12.70
N ALA A 277 3.24 32.38 -13.98
CA ALA A 277 3.82 31.14 -14.53
C ALA A 277 5.35 31.18 -14.67
N GLY A 278 5.99 32.32 -14.45
CA GLY A 278 7.43 32.52 -14.65
C GLY A 278 8.30 32.03 -13.48
N GLU A 279 7.85 32.18 -12.25
CA GLU A 279 8.69 31.85 -11.08
C GLU A 279 8.80 30.35 -10.81
N ASP A 280 7.72 29.59 -11.04
CA ASP A 280 7.73 28.13 -10.80
C ASP A 280 8.51 27.35 -11.88
N ALA A 281 8.60 27.87 -13.10
CA ALA A 281 9.37 27.23 -14.18
C ALA A 281 10.87 27.47 -14.02
N ASP A 282 11.28 28.64 -13.55
CA ASP A 282 12.67 28.95 -13.27
C ASP A 282 13.19 28.25 -12.01
N ASP A 283 12.35 28.04 -11.00
CA ASP A 283 12.68 27.22 -9.82
C ASP A 283 12.78 25.73 -10.15
N LEU A 284 11.99 25.22 -11.09
CA LEU A 284 12.11 23.84 -11.60
C LEU A 284 13.37 23.67 -12.46
N ALA A 285 13.70 24.69 -13.28
CA ALA A 285 14.93 24.70 -14.07
C ALA A 285 16.15 24.89 -13.17
N ALA A 286 16.07 25.72 -12.14
CA ALA A 286 17.14 25.89 -11.13
C ALA A 286 17.31 24.64 -10.26
N ALA A 287 16.21 23.94 -9.91
CA ALA A 287 16.26 22.67 -9.18
C ALA A 287 16.81 21.53 -10.05
N ALA A 288 16.49 21.50 -11.34
CA ALA A 288 17.06 20.56 -12.32
C ALA A 288 18.54 20.87 -12.57
N ALA A 289 18.92 22.15 -12.67
CA ALA A 289 20.30 22.60 -12.80
C ALA A 289 21.12 22.32 -11.53
N ALA A 290 20.53 22.50 -10.33
CA ALA A 290 21.16 22.14 -9.06
C ALA A 290 21.28 20.62 -8.87
N ALA A 291 20.38 19.84 -9.48
CA ALA A 291 20.49 18.37 -9.51
C ALA A 291 21.49 17.86 -10.55
N SER A 292 21.82 18.66 -11.56
CA SER A 292 22.81 18.35 -12.61
C SER A 292 24.21 18.93 -12.33
N SER A 293 24.34 19.85 -11.37
CA SER A 293 25.65 20.35 -10.96
C SER A 293 26.40 19.31 -10.12
N ASP A 294 27.20 18.52 -10.79
CA ASP A 294 28.23 17.62 -10.21
C ASP A 294 29.41 18.44 -9.62
N GLU A 295 29.26 19.75 -9.60
CA GLU A 295 30.22 20.71 -9.06
C GLU A 295 29.92 20.98 -7.58
N GLY A 296 30.39 20.11 -6.74
CA GLY A 296 30.34 20.38 -5.30
C GLY A 296 30.25 19.15 -4.42
N ASP A 297 30.93 18.08 -4.78
CA ASP A 297 31.11 16.95 -3.88
C ASP A 297 32.29 17.27 -2.92
N PRO A 298 32.00 17.84 -1.73
CA PRO A 298 33.06 18.24 -0.82
C PRO A 298 33.65 16.96 -0.22
N GLY A 299 34.85 16.61 -0.65
CA GLY A 299 35.65 15.67 0.10
C GLY A 299 36.10 14.37 -0.57
N LEU A 300 35.78 14.12 -1.84
CA LEU A 300 36.27 12.93 -2.53
C LEU A 300 37.59 13.25 -3.24
N ASP A 301 38.72 13.06 -2.53
CA ASP A 301 40.05 13.19 -3.14
C ASP A 301 40.48 11.84 -3.75
N LEU A 302 40.50 11.77 -5.08
CA LEU A 302 41.00 10.63 -5.86
C LEU A 302 42.48 10.80 -6.31
N THR A 303 43.10 11.92 -5.98
CA THR A 303 44.48 12.23 -6.37
C THR A 303 45.47 11.13 -5.94
N PRO A 304 45.44 10.58 -4.72
CA PRO A 304 46.38 9.53 -4.31
C PRO A 304 46.21 8.24 -5.12
N LEU A 305 44.97 7.90 -5.49
CA LEU A 305 44.69 6.75 -6.35
C LEU A 305 45.25 6.92 -7.76
N TYR A 306 44.97 8.07 -8.37
CA TYR A 306 45.44 8.35 -9.74
C TYR A 306 46.98 8.47 -9.80
N ARG A 307 47.56 9.08 -8.78
CA ARG A 307 49.02 9.16 -8.61
C ARG A 307 49.60 7.73 -8.48
N ALA A 308 48.99 6.88 -7.67
CA ALA A 308 49.43 5.50 -7.49
C ALA A 308 49.34 4.71 -8.80
N TYR A 309 48.19 4.80 -9.48
CA TYR A 309 48.02 4.15 -10.78
C TYR A 309 49.04 4.61 -11.82
N HIS A 310 49.25 5.90 -11.95
CA HIS A 310 50.19 6.47 -12.90
C HIS A 310 51.65 6.04 -12.61
N ILE A 311 52.04 6.01 -11.35
CA ILE A 311 53.39 5.57 -10.93
C ILE A 311 53.54 4.06 -11.23
N HIS A 312 52.59 3.22 -10.88
CA HIS A 312 52.64 1.77 -11.16
C HIS A 312 52.65 1.50 -12.67
N LYS A 313 51.92 2.26 -13.46
CA LYS A 313 51.96 2.21 -14.94
C LYS A 313 53.34 2.57 -15.46
N THR A 314 53.97 3.62 -14.93
CA THR A 314 55.32 4.01 -15.28
C THR A 314 56.37 2.96 -14.91
N LEU A 315 56.13 2.23 -13.83
CA LEU A 315 56.96 1.10 -13.41
C LEU A 315 56.71 -0.19 -14.18
N GLY A 316 55.72 -0.24 -15.06
CA GLY A 316 55.29 -1.46 -15.77
C GLY A 316 54.55 -2.47 -14.89
N LEU A 317 54.01 -2.02 -13.75
CA LEU A 317 53.28 -2.85 -12.76
C LEU A 317 51.77 -2.59 -12.81
N GLU A 318 51.26 -2.10 -13.94
CA GLU A 318 49.86 -1.68 -14.10
C GLU A 318 48.90 -2.79 -13.77
N GLU A 319 49.04 -4.01 -14.32
CA GLU A 319 48.13 -5.13 -14.10
C GLU A 319 48.18 -5.64 -12.66
N ARG A 320 49.36 -5.59 -12.02
CA ARG A 320 49.51 -5.95 -10.61
C ARG A 320 48.75 -4.98 -9.71
N PHE A 321 48.82 -3.68 -10.02
CA PHE A 321 48.13 -2.64 -9.25
C PHE A 321 46.61 -2.73 -9.44
N ARG A 322 46.13 -2.94 -10.69
CA ARG A 322 44.71 -3.13 -10.97
C ARG A 322 44.13 -4.30 -10.16
N ARG A 323 44.80 -5.44 -10.16
CA ARG A 323 44.40 -6.61 -9.38
C ARG A 323 44.41 -6.33 -7.88
N TYR A 324 45.43 -5.67 -7.39
CA TYR A 324 45.56 -5.27 -5.98
C TYR A 324 44.42 -4.33 -5.57
N TYR A 325 44.12 -3.33 -6.38
CA TYR A 325 43.01 -2.41 -6.18
C TYR A 325 41.69 -3.19 -6.09
N PHE A 326 41.38 -3.98 -7.07
CA PHE A 326 40.14 -4.73 -7.17
C PHE A 326 39.92 -5.68 -5.97
N GLU A 327 40.92 -6.46 -5.61
CA GLU A 327 40.84 -7.38 -4.47
C GLU A 327 40.62 -6.65 -3.12
N ASN A 328 41.28 -5.53 -2.92
CA ASN A 328 41.09 -4.75 -1.70
C ASN A 328 39.69 -4.11 -1.65
N ARG A 329 39.19 -3.60 -2.76
CA ARG A 329 37.82 -3.04 -2.83
C ARG A 329 36.77 -4.11 -2.63
N LYS A 330 36.98 -5.30 -3.19
CA LYS A 330 36.12 -6.48 -2.95
C LYS A 330 36.10 -6.88 -1.47
N LEU A 331 37.27 -6.88 -0.81
CA LEU A 331 37.36 -7.17 0.62
C LEU A 331 36.65 -6.10 1.46
N GLN A 332 36.79 -4.81 1.12
CA GLN A 332 36.07 -3.73 1.80
C GLN A 332 34.56 -3.92 1.66
N LEU A 333 34.06 -4.13 0.44
CA LEU A 333 32.65 -4.39 0.18
C LEU A 333 32.12 -5.58 1.00
N THR A 334 32.86 -6.69 1.01
CA THR A 334 32.50 -7.88 1.80
C THR A 334 32.42 -7.59 3.30
N SER A 335 33.35 -6.77 3.81
CA SER A 335 33.33 -6.31 5.22
C SER A 335 32.12 -5.42 5.52
N ASP A 336 31.68 -4.61 4.58
CA ASP A 336 30.56 -3.69 4.75
C ASP A 336 29.21 -4.40 4.79
N PHE A 337 29.13 -5.65 4.28
CA PHE A 337 27.93 -6.51 4.40
C PHE A 337 27.78 -7.22 5.74
N GLN A 338 28.75 -7.11 6.64
CA GLN A 338 28.61 -7.69 7.98
C GLN A 338 27.63 -6.82 8.80
N VAL A 339 26.38 -7.27 8.90
CA VAL A 339 25.41 -6.67 9.81
C VAL A 339 25.87 -6.98 11.25
N SER A 340 26.02 -5.94 12.05
CA SER A 340 26.44 -6.09 13.43
C SER A 340 25.39 -6.91 14.21
N SER A 341 25.82 -7.97 14.84
CA SER A 341 24.95 -8.75 15.74
C SER A 341 24.64 -8.00 17.05
N LEU A 342 25.31 -6.87 17.30
CA LEU A 342 25.20 -6.10 18.53
C LEU A 342 24.12 -5.00 18.46
N THR A 343 23.81 -4.51 17.26
CA THR A 343 22.79 -3.47 17.03
C THR A 343 21.69 -4.02 16.14
N PRO A 344 20.40 -3.77 16.48
CA PRO A 344 19.30 -4.13 15.61
C PRO A 344 19.46 -3.52 14.21
N PHE A 345 19.09 -4.25 13.18
CA PHE A 345 19.18 -3.77 11.80
C PHE A 345 18.39 -2.47 11.59
N LEU A 346 17.27 -2.32 12.30
CA LEU A 346 16.46 -1.10 12.27
C LEU A 346 17.21 0.16 12.73
N GLU A 347 18.23 0.04 13.55
CA GLU A 347 19.07 1.17 13.98
C GLU A 347 20.26 1.40 13.04
N SER A 348 20.73 0.35 12.38
CA SER A 348 21.94 0.38 11.54
C SER A 348 21.67 0.47 10.03
N HIS A 349 20.41 0.29 9.58
CA HIS A 349 20.05 0.22 8.17
C HIS A 349 20.50 1.47 7.36
N GLN A 350 20.38 2.67 7.94
CA GLN A 350 20.77 3.90 7.26
C GLN A 350 22.27 3.91 6.93
N THR A 351 23.11 3.52 7.90
CA THR A 351 24.55 3.45 7.70
C THR A 351 24.94 2.33 6.75
N PHE A 352 24.23 1.21 6.79
CA PHE A 352 24.40 0.07 5.90
C PHE A 352 24.15 0.49 4.43
N PHE A 353 23.00 1.06 4.14
CA PHE A 353 22.66 1.48 2.78
C PHE A 353 23.54 2.65 2.30
N ALA A 354 23.86 3.61 3.16
CA ALA A 354 24.75 4.71 2.81
C ALA A 354 26.16 4.22 2.46
N GLN A 355 26.67 3.23 3.17
CA GLN A 355 27.99 2.66 2.90
C GLN A 355 28.03 2.01 1.50
N ILE A 356 26.99 1.23 1.17
CA ILE A 356 26.88 0.56 -0.14
C ILE A 356 26.68 1.57 -1.26
N ALA A 357 25.74 2.52 -1.10
CA ALA A 357 25.52 3.57 -2.10
C ALA A 357 26.80 4.35 -2.39
N GLY A 358 27.49 4.80 -1.36
CA GLY A 358 28.71 5.56 -1.51
C GLY A 358 29.84 4.76 -2.12
N PHE A 359 29.95 3.45 -1.79
CA PHE A 359 30.93 2.57 -2.44
C PHE A 359 30.75 2.56 -3.95
N PHE A 360 29.53 2.32 -4.44
CA PHE A 360 29.26 2.21 -5.88
C PHE A 360 29.29 3.56 -6.59
N ILE A 361 28.98 4.66 -5.93
CA ILE A 361 29.15 6.01 -6.47
C ILE A 361 30.62 6.31 -6.68
N VAL A 362 31.49 5.92 -5.74
CA VAL A 362 32.94 6.07 -5.87
C VAL A 362 33.48 5.22 -7.01
N GLU A 363 33.07 3.97 -7.12
CA GLU A 363 33.52 3.09 -8.22
C GLU A 363 33.08 3.61 -9.60
N ASP A 364 31.83 4.12 -9.71
CA ASP A 364 31.37 4.75 -10.95
C ASP A 364 32.22 5.99 -11.31
N ARG A 365 32.58 6.80 -10.32
CA ARG A 365 33.45 7.96 -10.55
C ARG A 365 34.85 7.55 -10.96
N ILE A 366 35.41 6.53 -10.34
CA ILE A 366 36.72 5.97 -10.72
C ILE A 366 36.69 5.36 -12.12
N LEU A 367 35.60 4.68 -12.45
CA LEU A 367 35.36 4.12 -13.79
C LEU A 367 35.43 5.22 -14.87
N ARG A 368 34.82 6.38 -14.57
CA ARG A 368 34.77 7.52 -15.53
C ARG A 368 36.09 8.30 -15.61
N THR A 369 36.80 8.41 -14.52
CA THR A 369 37.97 9.33 -14.41
C THR A 369 39.30 8.59 -14.27
N GLY A 370 39.30 7.31 -13.94
CA GLY A 370 40.51 6.55 -13.60
C GLY A 370 41.37 6.05 -14.78
N GLY A 371 41.06 6.48 -16.02
CA GLY A 371 41.92 6.20 -17.18
C GLY A 371 42.17 4.72 -17.46
N GLY A 372 41.17 3.87 -17.20
CA GLY A 372 41.25 2.43 -17.42
C GLY A 372 41.79 1.63 -16.25
N LEU A 373 41.80 2.19 -15.03
CA LEU A 373 42.18 1.47 -13.82
C LEU A 373 41.23 0.27 -13.56
N ILE A 374 39.95 0.47 -13.75
CA ILE A 374 38.90 -0.56 -13.65
C ILE A 374 38.10 -0.59 -14.94
N ALA A 375 37.51 -1.75 -15.27
CA ALA A 375 36.62 -1.91 -16.39
C ALA A 375 35.17 -2.05 -15.91
N ARG A 376 34.22 -1.68 -16.76
CA ARG A 376 32.78 -1.79 -16.45
C ARG A 376 32.38 -3.20 -16.00
N PRO A 377 32.83 -4.29 -16.65
CA PRO A 377 32.50 -5.65 -16.22
C PRO A 377 32.97 -6.00 -14.81
N ASP A 378 34.08 -5.42 -14.36
CA ASP A 378 34.60 -5.66 -13.00
C ASP A 378 33.68 -5.03 -11.96
N VAL A 379 33.22 -3.81 -12.24
CA VAL A 379 32.26 -3.11 -11.36
C VAL A 379 30.91 -3.79 -11.36
N ASP A 380 30.45 -4.26 -12.50
CA ASP A 380 29.18 -5.00 -12.64
C ASP A 380 29.23 -6.34 -11.86
N ALA A 381 30.35 -7.06 -11.89
CA ALA A 381 30.54 -8.27 -11.09
C ALA A 381 30.56 -7.98 -9.57
N LEU A 382 31.14 -6.86 -9.16
CA LEU A 382 31.04 -6.41 -7.77
C LEU A 382 29.59 -6.09 -7.40
N TRP A 383 28.86 -5.43 -8.30
CA TRP A 383 27.46 -5.10 -8.10
C TRP A 383 26.57 -6.33 -7.99
N GLU A 384 26.72 -7.32 -8.86
CA GLU A 384 25.98 -8.57 -8.79
C GLU A 384 26.21 -9.30 -7.46
N THR A 385 27.47 -9.33 -7.00
CA THR A 385 27.82 -9.88 -5.68
C THR A 385 27.16 -9.10 -4.55
N ALA A 386 27.13 -7.77 -4.66
CA ALA A 386 26.54 -6.89 -3.68
C ALA A 386 25.02 -7.06 -3.63
N VAL A 387 24.36 -7.08 -4.78
CA VAL A 387 22.91 -7.28 -4.87
C VAL A 387 22.50 -8.62 -4.27
N THR A 388 23.18 -9.70 -4.62
CA THR A 388 22.91 -11.03 -4.05
C THR A 388 23.00 -11.04 -2.53
N LYS A 389 24.02 -10.37 -1.98
CA LYS A 389 24.19 -10.24 -0.52
C LYS A 389 23.13 -9.37 0.11
N MET A 390 22.81 -8.21 -0.49
CA MET A 390 21.75 -7.33 -0.01
C MET A 390 20.40 -8.03 0.00
N VAL A 391 20.07 -8.73 -1.09
CA VAL A 391 18.84 -9.53 -1.19
C VAL A 391 18.75 -10.53 -0.05
N SER A 392 19.84 -11.29 0.19
CA SER A 392 19.87 -12.26 1.29
C SER A 392 19.69 -11.63 2.67
N VAL A 393 20.33 -10.47 2.92
CA VAL A 393 20.16 -9.71 4.18
C VAL A 393 18.73 -9.20 4.32
N LEU A 394 18.17 -8.63 3.26
CA LEU A 394 16.81 -8.09 3.28
C LEU A 394 15.76 -9.19 3.48
N GLU A 395 15.88 -10.31 2.79
CA GLU A 395 14.96 -11.47 2.96
C GLU A 395 15.00 -12.01 4.40
N ASP A 396 16.19 -12.13 4.99
CA ASP A 396 16.34 -12.55 6.39
C ASP A 396 15.70 -11.52 7.35
N GLN A 397 15.99 -10.23 7.17
CA GLN A 397 15.46 -9.17 8.02
C GLN A 397 13.94 -9.02 7.87
N PHE A 398 13.41 -9.00 6.65
CA PHE A 398 11.97 -8.94 6.43
C PHE A 398 11.23 -10.15 7.00
N SER A 399 11.83 -11.34 6.96
CA SER A 399 11.23 -12.54 7.55
C SER A 399 11.09 -12.43 9.08
N ARG A 400 11.98 -11.72 9.76
CA ARG A 400 12.00 -11.53 11.22
C ARG A 400 11.12 -10.38 11.71
N MET A 401 10.79 -9.43 10.85
CA MET A 401 9.99 -8.27 11.26
C MET A 401 8.55 -8.67 11.58
N GLN A 402 8.02 -8.13 12.69
CA GLN A 402 6.71 -8.42 13.25
C GLN A 402 5.72 -7.25 13.14
N THR A 403 6.16 -6.09 12.68
CA THR A 403 5.32 -4.90 12.53
C THR A 403 5.36 -4.36 11.11
N ALA A 404 4.22 -3.91 10.61
CA ALA A 404 4.10 -3.33 9.27
C ALA A 404 4.97 -2.07 9.12
N ASN A 405 5.02 -1.21 10.15
CA ASN A 405 5.81 0.03 10.14
C ASN A 405 7.31 -0.21 9.93
N HIS A 406 7.87 -1.29 10.50
CA HIS A 406 9.27 -1.63 10.31
C HIS A 406 9.56 -2.06 8.86
N LEU A 407 8.65 -2.85 8.26
CA LEU A 407 8.77 -3.23 6.85
C LEU A 407 8.68 -1.98 5.95
N LEU A 408 7.75 -1.07 6.23
CA LEU A 408 7.56 0.16 5.47
C LEU A 408 8.82 1.05 5.54
N LEU A 409 9.39 1.22 6.73
CA LEU A 409 10.62 1.99 6.93
C LEU A 409 11.78 1.46 6.08
N ILE A 410 12.03 0.15 6.15
CA ILE A 410 13.12 -0.46 5.37
C ILE A 410 12.82 -0.40 3.87
N LYS A 411 11.58 -0.63 3.45
CA LYS A 411 11.14 -0.48 2.05
C LYS A 411 11.45 0.91 1.51
N ASP A 412 11.16 1.96 2.29
CA ASP A 412 11.43 3.34 1.87
C ASP A 412 12.92 3.58 1.63
N TYR A 413 13.78 3.07 2.51
CA TYR A 413 15.22 3.15 2.31
C TYR A 413 15.71 2.33 1.11
N VAL A 414 15.19 1.12 0.90
CA VAL A 414 15.52 0.29 -0.27
C VAL A 414 15.08 1.00 -1.55
N SER A 415 13.91 1.62 -1.55
CA SER A 415 13.41 2.41 -2.68
C SER A 415 14.31 3.62 -2.98
N LEU A 416 14.72 4.38 -1.95
CA LEU A 416 15.64 5.51 -2.09
C LEU A 416 17.02 5.06 -2.58
N LEU A 417 17.53 3.94 -2.07
CA LEU A 417 18.76 3.32 -2.55
C LEU A 417 18.63 2.96 -4.04
N GLY A 418 17.51 2.33 -4.42
CA GLY A 418 17.21 1.98 -5.81
C GLY A 418 17.23 3.20 -6.72
N VAL A 419 16.50 4.26 -6.37
CA VAL A 419 16.49 5.52 -7.13
C VAL A 419 17.89 6.13 -7.22
N THR A 420 18.63 6.12 -6.11
CA THR A 420 19.98 6.68 -6.08
C THR A 420 20.92 5.93 -7.02
N LEU A 421 20.96 4.60 -6.95
CA LEU A 421 21.89 3.78 -7.72
C LEU A 421 21.49 3.63 -9.20
N HIS A 422 20.19 3.69 -9.48
CA HIS A 422 19.70 3.69 -10.86
C HIS A 422 20.25 4.87 -11.69
N ARG A 423 20.49 6.04 -11.06
CA ARG A 423 21.16 7.20 -11.71
C ARG A 423 22.57 6.87 -12.20
N TYR A 424 23.23 5.91 -11.55
CA TYR A 424 24.57 5.43 -11.91
C TYR A 424 24.53 4.16 -12.78
N ARG A 425 23.34 3.80 -13.31
CA ARG A 425 23.11 2.66 -14.21
C ARG A 425 23.34 1.29 -13.57
N TYR A 426 23.18 1.18 -12.28
CA TYR A 426 23.14 -0.12 -11.61
C TYR A 426 21.75 -0.74 -11.72
N ALA A 427 21.70 -2.05 -12.01
CA ALA A 427 20.45 -2.80 -12.03
C ALA A 427 19.92 -3.02 -10.61
N VAL A 428 18.77 -2.43 -10.29
CA VAL A 428 18.18 -2.43 -8.95
C VAL A 428 16.96 -3.35 -8.83
N ASP A 429 16.51 -3.92 -9.94
CA ASP A 429 15.32 -4.76 -10.01
C ASP A 429 15.30 -5.90 -8.97
N PRO A 430 16.40 -6.64 -8.73
CA PRO A 430 16.39 -7.71 -7.72
C PRO A 430 16.12 -7.23 -6.29
N LEU A 431 16.47 -5.97 -5.98
CA LEU A 431 16.17 -5.37 -4.67
C LEU A 431 14.67 -5.02 -4.56
N LEU A 432 14.07 -4.56 -5.65
CA LEU A 432 12.64 -4.25 -5.72
C LEU A 432 11.79 -5.53 -5.71
N ASP A 433 12.32 -6.61 -6.29
CA ASP A 433 11.68 -7.93 -6.27
C ASP A 433 11.54 -8.49 -4.85
N VAL A 434 12.52 -8.23 -3.97
CA VAL A 434 12.40 -8.60 -2.54
C VAL A 434 11.21 -7.92 -1.89
N LEU A 435 10.99 -6.63 -2.19
CA LEU A 435 9.83 -5.90 -1.68
C LEU A 435 8.52 -6.53 -2.16
N SER A 436 8.48 -6.89 -3.44
CA SER A 436 7.32 -7.55 -4.05
C SER A 436 7.02 -8.92 -3.43
N LYS A 437 8.04 -9.71 -3.10
CA LYS A 437 7.89 -11.00 -2.40
C LYS A 437 7.31 -10.86 -0.99
N HIS A 438 7.65 -9.79 -0.27
CA HIS A 438 7.20 -9.57 1.11
C HIS A 438 5.91 -8.75 1.22
N ARG A 439 5.29 -8.43 0.09
CA ARG A 439 4.03 -7.69 0.00
C ARG A 439 2.91 -8.34 0.81
N ASP A 440 2.72 -9.63 0.67
CA ASP A 440 1.64 -10.35 1.34
C ASP A 440 1.86 -10.35 2.86
N LYS A 441 3.10 -10.58 3.30
CA LYS A 441 3.46 -10.48 4.72
C LYS A 441 3.19 -9.08 5.29
N TYR A 442 3.56 -8.03 4.55
CA TYR A 442 3.29 -6.66 4.97
C TYR A 442 1.79 -6.42 5.20
N HIS A 443 0.96 -6.82 4.24
CA HIS A 443 -0.48 -6.64 4.34
C HIS A 443 -1.10 -7.51 5.43
N ASP A 444 -0.61 -8.72 5.68
CA ASP A 444 -1.09 -9.56 6.78
C ASP A 444 -0.77 -8.94 8.15
N LEU A 445 0.41 -8.35 8.32
CA LEU A 445 0.77 -7.60 9.52
C LEU A 445 -0.09 -6.33 9.68
N LEU A 446 -0.30 -5.59 8.60
CA LEU A 446 -1.14 -4.40 8.59
C LEU A 446 -2.60 -4.74 8.92
N LEU A 447 -3.15 -5.82 8.34
CA LEU A 447 -4.49 -6.33 8.68
C LEU A 447 -4.59 -6.77 10.15
N SER A 448 -3.53 -7.37 10.69
CA SER A 448 -3.49 -7.75 12.11
C SER A 448 -3.52 -6.53 13.04
N ASP A 449 -2.79 -5.49 12.70
CA ASP A 449 -2.79 -4.24 13.45
C ASP A 449 -4.13 -3.51 13.34
N CYS A 450 -4.70 -3.44 12.14
CA CYS A 450 -6.06 -2.91 11.93
C CYS A 450 -7.11 -3.70 12.72
N ARG A 451 -6.99 -5.03 12.81
CA ARG A 451 -7.91 -5.85 13.60
C ARG A 451 -7.89 -5.47 15.08
N ARG A 452 -6.72 -5.22 15.62
CA ARG A 452 -6.56 -4.74 16.99
C ARG A 452 -7.23 -3.38 17.16
N GLN A 453 -6.90 -2.41 16.29
CA GLN A 453 -7.47 -1.05 16.35
C GLN A 453 -8.99 -1.04 16.18
N VAL A 454 -9.52 -1.82 15.24
CA VAL A 454 -10.98 -1.98 15.03
C VAL A 454 -11.64 -2.56 16.29
N SER A 455 -11.04 -3.57 16.90
CA SER A 455 -11.58 -4.17 18.14
C SER A 455 -11.56 -3.19 19.30
N GLU A 456 -10.53 -2.39 19.43
CA GLU A 456 -10.41 -1.31 20.44
C GLU A 456 -11.46 -0.22 20.21
N ALA A 457 -11.65 0.22 18.97
CA ALA A 457 -12.65 1.24 18.60
C ALA A 457 -14.09 0.76 18.88
N LEU A 458 -14.40 -0.49 18.54
CA LEU A 458 -15.71 -1.08 18.80
C LEU A 458 -15.96 -1.29 20.32
N ALA A 459 -14.93 -1.67 21.08
CA ALA A 459 -15.03 -1.84 22.54
C ALA A 459 -15.20 -0.51 23.28
N ALA A 460 -14.66 0.59 22.74
CA ALA A 460 -14.79 1.93 23.30
C ALA A 460 -16.11 2.63 22.94
N ASP A 461 -16.91 2.07 22.03
CA ASP A 461 -18.15 2.70 21.57
C ASP A 461 -19.22 2.71 22.67
N LYS A 462 -19.84 3.86 22.86
CA LYS A 462 -20.93 4.04 23.82
C LYS A 462 -22.32 3.81 23.21
N TYR A 463 -22.37 3.57 21.90
CA TYR A 463 -23.61 3.42 21.12
C TYR A 463 -24.54 4.63 21.23
N GLU A 464 -23.97 5.83 21.39
CA GLU A 464 -24.70 7.09 21.41
C GLU A 464 -24.47 7.84 20.11
N GLN A 465 -25.47 8.57 19.65
CA GLN A 465 -25.35 9.42 18.48
C GLN A 465 -24.28 10.49 18.70
N MET A 466 -23.39 10.68 17.73
CA MET A 466 -22.28 11.61 17.84
C MET A 466 -22.76 13.06 17.74
N LEU A 467 -22.54 13.84 18.80
CA LEU A 467 -22.83 15.27 18.83
C LEU A 467 -21.63 16.07 18.36
N MET A 468 -21.81 16.82 17.29
CA MET A 468 -20.80 17.72 16.71
C MET A 468 -21.20 19.18 17.02
N LYS A 469 -20.36 19.85 17.79
CA LYS A 469 -20.63 21.21 18.25
C LYS A 469 -20.18 22.29 17.28
N LYS A 470 -19.20 21.97 16.43
CA LYS A 470 -18.54 22.93 15.54
C LYS A 470 -18.35 22.34 14.13
N GLU A 471 -18.30 23.23 13.16
CA GLU A 471 -18.13 22.87 11.75
C GLU A 471 -16.87 22.04 11.46
N TYR A 472 -15.75 22.34 12.12
CA TYR A 472 -14.54 21.57 11.90
C TYR A 472 -14.69 20.08 12.33
N GLU A 473 -15.47 19.80 13.38
CA GLU A 473 -15.77 18.42 13.81
C GLU A 473 -16.56 17.67 12.76
N TYR A 474 -17.53 18.38 12.13
CA TYR A 474 -18.31 17.83 11.00
C TYR A 474 -17.43 17.60 9.79
N SER A 475 -16.57 18.53 9.44
CA SER A 475 -15.60 18.36 8.36
C SER A 475 -14.70 17.14 8.56
N MET A 476 -14.14 16.98 9.77
CA MET A 476 -13.23 15.87 10.07
C MET A 476 -13.90 14.50 10.18
N ASN A 477 -15.16 14.42 10.63
CA ASN A 477 -15.82 13.16 10.92
C ASN A 477 -16.84 12.75 9.85
N VAL A 478 -17.30 13.68 9.01
CA VAL A 478 -18.33 13.44 7.99
C VAL A 478 -17.80 13.71 6.59
N LEU A 479 -17.38 14.97 6.31
CA LEU A 479 -16.97 15.36 4.96
C LEU A 479 -15.71 14.65 4.49
N SER A 480 -14.74 14.43 5.40
CA SER A 480 -13.49 13.70 5.09
C SER A 480 -13.70 12.27 4.61
N PHE A 481 -14.88 11.70 4.85
CA PHE A 481 -15.23 10.33 4.45
C PHE A 481 -16.43 10.27 3.50
N GLN A 482 -16.94 11.44 3.06
CA GLN A 482 -18.10 11.57 2.16
C GLN A 482 -19.33 10.76 2.65
N ILE A 483 -19.59 10.77 3.96
CA ILE A 483 -20.70 10.03 4.59
C ILE A 483 -21.91 10.94 4.87
N GLN A 484 -21.90 12.19 4.38
CA GLN A 484 -23.03 13.11 4.49
C GLN A 484 -24.26 12.55 3.80
N THR A 485 -25.44 12.90 4.34
CA THR A 485 -26.73 12.54 3.78
C THR A 485 -27.31 13.65 2.89
N SER A 486 -26.78 14.88 2.98
CA SER A 486 -27.20 16.06 2.24
C SER A 486 -25.97 16.88 1.86
N ASP A 487 -26.06 17.58 0.72
CA ASP A 487 -25.03 18.51 0.27
C ASP A 487 -25.04 19.84 1.03
N ILE A 488 -26.06 20.06 1.87
CA ILE A 488 -26.20 21.27 2.68
C ILE A 488 -25.53 21.05 4.03
N THR A 489 -24.66 21.97 4.40
CA THR A 489 -24.03 21.96 5.74
C THR A 489 -25.11 22.13 6.81
N PRO A 490 -25.21 21.23 7.79
CA PRO A 490 -26.23 21.31 8.83
C PRO A 490 -25.97 22.45 9.81
N ALA A 491 -27.01 22.90 10.51
CA ALA A 491 -26.87 23.82 11.64
C ALA A 491 -26.18 23.11 12.83
N PHE A 492 -25.34 23.83 13.55
CA PHE A 492 -24.65 23.31 14.74
C PHE A 492 -25.34 23.79 16.03
N PRO A 493 -25.41 22.95 17.09
CA PRO A 493 -24.88 21.60 17.21
C PRO A 493 -25.63 20.56 16.35
N TYR A 494 -24.90 19.71 15.65
CA TYR A 494 -25.44 18.66 14.78
C TYR A 494 -25.30 17.29 15.47
N VAL A 495 -26.41 16.53 15.46
CA VAL A 495 -26.45 15.15 15.94
C VAL A 495 -26.36 14.22 14.74
N ALA A 496 -25.28 13.46 14.63
CA ALA A 496 -25.10 12.49 13.54
C ALA A 496 -25.90 11.21 13.81
N PRO A 497 -26.42 10.55 12.75
CA PRO A 497 -27.15 9.29 12.90
C PRO A 497 -26.26 8.09 13.25
N PHE A 498 -25.02 8.30 13.63
CA PHE A 498 -24.02 7.27 13.92
C PHE A 498 -23.25 7.60 15.21
N SER A 499 -22.64 6.57 15.80
CA SER A 499 -21.78 6.71 16.97
C SER A 499 -20.32 7.02 16.61
N SER A 500 -19.51 7.30 17.64
CA SER A 500 -18.08 7.65 17.49
C SER A 500 -17.26 6.56 16.83
N SER A 501 -17.68 5.30 16.87
CA SER A 501 -16.98 4.19 16.23
C SER A 501 -16.91 4.34 14.70
N VAL A 502 -17.92 4.92 14.05
CA VAL A 502 -17.95 5.04 12.58
C VAL A 502 -16.80 5.87 12.02
N PRO A 503 -16.56 7.13 12.44
CA PRO A 503 -15.41 7.87 11.95
C PRO A 503 -14.07 7.26 12.37
N ASP A 504 -14.00 6.55 13.52
CA ASP A 504 -12.78 5.83 13.90
C ASP A 504 -12.48 4.67 12.96
N LEU A 505 -13.48 3.86 12.63
CA LEU A 505 -13.36 2.77 11.64
C LEU A 505 -13.00 3.30 10.24
N CYS A 506 -13.56 4.44 9.85
CA CYS A 506 -13.23 5.10 8.59
C CYS A 506 -11.78 5.58 8.57
N ARG A 507 -11.28 6.16 9.69
CA ARG A 507 -9.87 6.59 9.83
C ARG A 507 -8.92 5.40 9.71
N ILE A 508 -9.19 4.31 10.43
CA ILE A 508 -8.39 3.08 10.37
C ILE A 508 -8.35 2.54 8.94
N SER A 509 -9.51 2.47 8.29
CA SER A 509 -9.62 1.92 6.93
C SER A 509 -8.94 2.83 5.89
N ARG A 510 -9.02 4.15 6.06
CA ARG A 510 -8.34 5.12 5.21
C ARG A 510 -6.81 5.03 5.37
N SER A 511 -6.32 4.99 6.60
CA SER A 511 -4.89 4.80 6.89
C SER A 511 -4.37 3.50 6.29
N PHE A 512 -5.15 2.41 6.38
CA PHE A 512 -4.80 1.15 5.72
C PHE A 512 -4.61 1.29 4.21
N VAL A 513 -5.50 2.03 3.53
CA VAL A 513 -5.38 2.27 2.08
C VAL A 513 -4.13 3.08 1.77
N GLU A 514 -3.88 4.15 2.53
CA GLU A 514 -2.71 5.02 2.38
C GLU A 514 -1.41 4.25 2.61
N ASP A 515 -1.33 3.45 3.67
CA ASP A 515 -0.17 2.62 4.01
C ASP A 515 0.06 1.49 2.99
N SER A 516 -1.03 0.86 2.52
CA SER A 516 -0.97 -0.15 1.45
C SER A 516 -0.38 0.42 0.16
N ILE A 517 -0.85 1.60 -0.25
CA ILE A 517 -0.35 2.28 -1.45
C ILE A 517 1.08 2.75 -1.25
N SER A 518 1.41 3.30 -0.08
CA SER A 518 2.77 3.71 0.27
C SER A 518 3.75 2.55 0.17
N PHE A 519 3.39 1.36 0.64
CA PHE A 519 4.24 0.18 0.48
C PHE A 519 4.39 -0.25 -0.97
N MET A 520 3.32 -0.19 -1.76
CA MET A 520 3.30 -0.61 -3.16
C MET A 520 3.95 0.41 -4.11
N SER A 521 4.09 1.67 -3.71
CA SER A 521 4.67 2.75 -4.52
C SER A 521 6.19 2.66 -4.60
N HIS A 522 6.71 1.62 -5.27
CA HIS A 522 8.13 1.45 -5.55
C HIS A 522 8.33 0.93 -6.97
N GLY A 523 9.39 1.33 -7.62
CA GLY A 523 9.85 0.76 -8.88
C GLY A 523 8.95 0.95 -10.10
N GLY A 524 8.05 1.95 -10.12
CA GLY A 524 7.22 2.25 -11.28
C GLY A 524 6.19 1.17 -11.62
N GLN A 525 5.70 0.41 -10.65
CA GLN A 525 4.63 -0.56 -10.86
C GLN A 525 3.37 0.13 -11.36
N LEU A 526 2.91 -0.31 -12.54
CA LEU A 526 1.82 0.30 -13.29
C LEU A 526 0.42 -0.08 -12.77
N ASP A 527 0.31 -1.12 -11.94
CA ASP A 527 -0.99 -1.70 -11.59
C ASP A 527 -1.10 -2.03 -10.10
N ILE A 528 -1.13 -0.96 -9.29
CA ILE A 528 -1.23 -1.06 -7.82
C ILE A 528 -2.67 -1.35 -7.37
N TYR A 529 -3.66 -0.79 -8.06
CA TYR A 529 -5.06 -0.81 -7.63
C TYR A 529 -5.68 -2.20 -7.42
N PRO A 530 -5.54 -3.18 -8.31
CA PRO A 530 -6.10 -4.51 -8.09
C PRO A 530 -5.58 -5.16 -6.82
N ILE A 531 -4.31 -4.88 -6.46
CA ILE A 531 -3.67 -5.40 -5.27
C ILE A 531 -4.24 -4.70 -4.03
N VAL A 532 -4.25 -3.37 -4.03
CA VAL A 532 -4.82 -2.56 -2.93
C VAL A 532 -6.29 -2.90 -2.74
N LYS A 533 -7.06 -3.03 -3.82
CA LYS A 533 -8.46 -3.44 -3.81
C LYS A 533 -8.64 -4.81 -3.14
N LYS A 534 -7.83 -5.80 -3.50
CA LYS A 534 -7.86 -7.14 -2.89
C LYS A 534 -7.69 -7.08 -1.38
N TYR A 535 -6.71 -6.31 -0.91
CA TYR A 535 -6.45 -6.20 0.53
C TYR A 535 -7.47 -5.32 1.25
N LEU A 536 -8.01 -4.30 0.58
CA LEU A 536 -9.13 -3.52 1.10
C LEU A 536 -10.39 -4.40 1.25
N GLU A 537 -10.69 -5.26 0.29
CA GLU A 537 -11.78 -6.24 0.39
C GLU A 537 -11.55 -7.21 1.56
N ARG A 538 -10.32 -7.64 1.80
CA ARG A 538 -9.95 -8.44 2.98
C ARG A 538 -10.12 -7.65 4.28
N LEU A 539 -9.68 -6.39 4.34
CA LEU A 539 -9.89 -5.53 5.50
C LEU A 539 -11.39 -5.42 5.83
N LEU A 540 -12.19 -5.11 4.83
CA LEU A 540 -13.62 -4.90 5.03
C LEU A 540 -14.33 -6.21 5.39
N GLY A 541 -14.05 -7.32 4.70
CA GLY A 541 -14.72 -8.60 4.91
C GLY A 541 -14.19 -9.43 6.07
N GLU A 542 -12.86 -9.50 6.28
CA GLU A 542 -12.27 -10.35 7.32
C GLU A 542 -12.09 -9.61 8.65
N VAL A 543 -11.73 -8.31 8.59
CA VAL A 543 -11.42 -7.54 9.80
C VAL A 543 -12.66 -6.81 10.28
N LEU A 544 -13.25 -5.96 9.44
CA LEU A 544 -14.36 -5.11 9.84
C LEU A 544 -15.63 -5.93 10.05
N ASP A 545 -16.10 -6.62 9.00
CA ASP A 545 -17.30 -7.49 9.06
C ASP A 545 -17.17 -8.56 10.15
N GLY A 546 -16.00 -9.22 10.21
CA GLY A 546 -15.73 -10.24 11.22
C GLY A 546 -15.63 -9.70 12.66
N SER A 547 -15.22 -8.44 12.89
CA SER A 547 -15.18 -7.85 14.23
C SER A 547 -16.56 -7.38 14.68
N ILE A 548 -17.35 -6.79 13.79
CA ILE A 548 -18.73 -6.41 14.05
C ILE A 548 -19.60 -7.67 14.28
N LEU A 549 -19.40 -8.71 13.48
CA LEU A 549 -20.12 -9.98 13.66
C LEU A 549 -19.83 -10.59 15.04
N ARG A 550 -18.60 -10.63 15.50
CA ARG A 550 -18.24 -11.09 16.86
C ARG A 550 -18.86 -10.24 17.94
N LEU A 551 -18.95 -8.91 17.75
CA LEU A 551 -19.64 -8.01 18.66
C LEU A 551 -21.13 -8.38 18.76
N ILE A 552 -21.79 -8.65 17.65
CA ILE A 552 -23.20 -9.07 17.58
C ILE A 552 -23.38 -10.43 18.27
N GLU A 553 -22.55 -11.39 17.99
CA GLU A 553 -22.59 -12.76 18.54
C GLU A 553 -22.28 -12.81 20.04
N SER A 554 -21.59 -11.81 20.59
CA SER A 554 -21.29 -11.73 22.03
C SER A 554 -22.55 -11.64 22.92
N GLY A 555 -23.69 -11.25 22.34
CA GLY A 555 -25.03 -11.26 22.99
C GLY A 555 -25.22 -10.18 24.06
N GLY A 556 -24.28 -9.23 24.19
CA GLY A 556 -24.32 -8.17 25.20
C GLY A 556 -25.13 -6.93 24.82
N LEU A 557 -25.65 -6.86 23.60
CA LEU A 557 -26.32 -5.66 23.07
C LEU A 557 -27.81 -5.62 23.45
N GLY A 558 -28.27 -4.48 23.96
CA GLY A 558 -29.69 -4.16 24.14
C GLY A 558 -30.33 -3.62 22.85
N VAL A 559 -31.64 -3.40 22.87
CA VAL A 559 -32.43 -2.93 21.70
C VAL A 559 -31.88 -1.60 21.16
N SER A 560 -31.64 -0.60 22.01
CA SER A 560 -31.13 0.71 21.61
C SER A 560 -29.71 0.62 20.99
N GLN A 561 -28.87 -0.23 21.57
CA GLN A 561 -27.52 -0.46 21.07
C GLN A 561 -27.56 -1.18 19.72
N ALA A 562 -28.43 -2.19 19.57
CA ALA A 562 -28.63 -2.89 18.29
C ALA A 562 -29.15 -1.94 17.19
N MET A 563 -30.05 -1.01 17.55
CA MET A 563 -30.51 0.05 16.61
C MET A 563 -29.37 0.94 16.19
N GLN A 564 -28.52 1.38 17.13
CA GLN A 564 -27.37 2.23 16.80
C GLN A 564 -26.37 1.49 15.92
N VAL A 565 -26.09 0.22 16.18
CA VAL A 565 -25.21 -0.60 15.30
C VAL A 565 -25.83 -0.72 13.90
N ALA A 566 -27.15 -0.91 13.79
CA ALA A 566 -27.83 -0.97 12.49
C ALA A 566 -27.72 0.38 11.72
N ALA A 567 -27.81 1.50 12.42
CA ALA A 567 -27.60 2.82 11.84
C ALA A 567 -26.15 3.01 11.39
N ASN A 568 -25.20 2.60 12.23
CA ASN A 568 -23.77 2.65 11.90
C ASN A 568 -23.45 1.85 10.62
N MET A 569 -24.07 0.67 10.45
CA MET A 569 -23.87 -0.17 9.26
C MET A 569 -24.30 0.53 7.96
N ALA A 570 -25.39 1.28 7.97
CA ALA A 570 -25.84 2.02 6.79
C ALA A 570 -24.91 3.19 6.42
N VAL A 571 -24.25 3.77 7.42
CA VAL A 571 -23.25 4.82 7.18
C VAL A 571 -21.93 4.22 6.70
N LEU A 572 -21.54 3.07 7.27
CA LEU A 572 -20.35 2.34 6.83
C LEU A 572 -20.48 1.81 5.39
N GLU A 573 -21.70 1.54 4.92
CA GLU A 573 -21.94 1.19 3.52
C GLU A 573 -21.47 2.31 2.57
N ARG A 574 -21.83 3.56 2.86
CA ARG A 574 -21.36 4.72 2.11
C ARG A 574 -19.87 4.95 2.25
N ALA A 575 -19.36 4.75 3.47
CA ALA A 575 -17.92 4.84 3.72
C ALA A 575 -17.12 3.81 2.93
N CYS A 576 -17.63 2.59 2.75
CA CYS A 576 -16.99 1.59 1.89
C CYS A 576 -16.85 2.08 0.44
N ASP A 577 -17.89 2.71 -0.10
CA ASP A 577 -17.84 3.27 -1.46
C ASP A 577 -16.81 4.41 -1.56
N PHE A 578 -16.73 5.25 -0.55
CA PHE A 578 -15.68 6.26 -0.45
C PHE A 578 -14.28 5.63 -0.42
N LEU A 579 -14.06 4.60 0.39
CA LEU A 579 -12.75 3.94 0.51
C LEU A 579 -12.28 3.33 -0.81
N PHE A 580 -13.16 2.71 -1.57
CA PHE A 580 -12.82 2.20 -2.90
C PHE A 580 -12.51 3.32 -3.90
N ARG A 581 -13.27 4.43 -3.85
CA ARG A 581 -12.98 5.61 -4.69
C ARG A 581 -11.66 6.25 -4.29
N HIS A 582 -11.39 6.37 -3.00
CA HIS A 582 -10.14 6.89 -2.46
C HIS A 582 -8.94 6.03 -2.87
N ALA A 583 -9.06 4.70 -2.75
CA ALA A 583 -8.04 3.77 -3.21
C ALA A 583 -7.77 3.90 -4.72
N ALA A 584 -8.82 4.06 -5.53
CA ALA A 584 -8.69 4.27 -6.97
C ALA A 584 -8.01 5.61 -7.29
N GLN A 585 -8.42 6.68 -6.64
CA GLN A 585 -7.87 8.02 -6.81
C GLN A 585 -6.37 8.08 -6.43
N LEU A 586 -6.01 7.54 -5.26
CA LEU A 586 -4.61 7.47 -4.84
C LEU A 586 -3.75 6.57 -5.73
N SER A 587 -4.38 5.56 -6.32
CA SER A 587 -3.74 4.69 -7.30
C SER A 587 -3.66 5.29 -8.71
N GLY A 588 -4.23 6.49 -8.94
CA GLY A 588 -4.23 7.19 -10.24
C GLY A 588 -5.23 6.63 -11.25
N ILE A 589 -6.26 5.85 -10.82
CA ILE A 589 -7.29 5.28 -11.70
C ILE A 589 -8.46 6.25 -11.90
N PRO A 590 -8.92 6.48 -13.14
CA PRO A 590 -10.15 7.20 -13.37
C PRO A 590 -11.34 6.52 -12.69
N LEU A 591 -12.12 7.28 -11.94
CA LEU A 591 -13.27 6.78 -11.16
C LEU A 591 -14.27 5.97 -12.01
N ARG A 592 -14.47 6.36 -13.27
CA ARG A 592 -15.34 5.64 -14.22
C ARG A 592 -14.94 4.17 -14.45
N ILE A 593 -13.66 3.85 -14.26
CA ILE A 593 -13.14 2.48 -14.40
C ILE A 593 -13.27 1.74 -13.08
N ALA A 594 -13.05 2.42 -11.96
CA ALA A 594 -13.18 1.86 -10.63
C ALA A 594 -14.64 1.46 -10.31
N GLU A 595 -15.63 2.18 -10.86
CA GLU A 595 -17.06 1.98 -10.64
C GLU A 595 -17.70 0.91 -11.54
N LYS A 596 -16.99 0.40 -12.55
CA LYS A 596 -17.50 -0.67 -13.41
C LYS A 596 -17.56 -2.00 -12.66
N GLY A 597 -18.73 -2.33 -12.16
CA GLY A 597 -19.06 -3.62 -11.55
C GLY A 597 -20.03 -3.44 -10.37
N LYS A 598 -21.11 -4.24 -10.31
CA LYS A 598 -21.92 -4.34 -9.08
C LYS A 598 -21.03 -4.94 -8.00
N ARG A 599 -20.67 -4.14 -7.01
CA ARG A 599 -19.97 -4.62 -5.83
C ARG A 599 -20.99 -5.22 -4.88
N GLU A 600 -20.75 -6.44 -4.42
CA GLU A 600 -21.43 -6.89 -3.23
C GLU A 600 -20.97 -6.06 -2.05
N PHE A 601 -21.90 -5.67 -1.20
CA PHE A 601 -21.59 -4.93 0.02
C PHE A 601 -20.68 -5.78 0.92
N PRO A 602 -19.46 -5.31 1.26
CA PRO A 602 -18.49 -6.14 2.00
C PRO A 602 -18.94 -6.54 3.40
N LEU A 603 -19.82 -5.71 4.03
CA LEU A 603 -20.31 -5.89 5.40
C LEU A 603 -21.72 -6.52 5.43
N LYS A 604 -22.12 -7.27 4.40
CA LYS A 604 -23.46 -7.85 4.27
C LYS A 604 -23.80 -8.79 5.43
N LYS A 605 -22.84 -9.60 5.87
CA LYS A 605 -23.09 -10.59 6.94
C LYS A 605 -23.40 -9.92 8.27
N SER A 606 -22.58 -8.96 8.69
CA SER A 606 -22.81 -8.22 9.93
C SER A 606 -24.04 -7.33 9.86
N ARG A 607 -24.35 -6.74 8.69
CA ARG A 607 -25.59 -5.99 8.48
C ARG A 607 -26.81 -6.89 8.65
N ASP A 608 -26.88 -8.02 7.98
CA ASP A 608 -27.99 -8.94 8.08
C ASP A 608 -28.10 -9.55 9.48
N ALA A 609 -26.97 -9.89 10.12
CA ALA A 609 -26.92 -10.36 11.51
C ALA A 609 -27.41 -9.30 12.51
N THR A 610 -27.08 -8.02 12.29
CA THR A 610 -27.54 -6.91 13.13
C THR A 610 -29.07 -6.77 13.08
N VAL A 611 -29.63 -6.85 11.88
CA VAL A 611 -31.09 -6.79 11.69
C VAL A 611 -31.78 -7.99 12.36
N GLU A 612 -31.22 -9.18 12.22
CA GLU A 612 -31.77 -10.39 12.89
C GLU A 612 -31.64 -10.34 14.41
N LEU A 613 -30.51 -9.82 14.94
CA LEU A 613 -30.33 -9.56 16.35
C LEU A 613 -31.41 -8.58 16.86
N LEU A 614 -31.61 -7.46 16.17
CA LEU A 614 -32.62 -6.46 16.54
C LEU A 614 -34.00 -7.06 16.52
N LEU A 615 -34.36 -7.82 15.44
CA LEU A 615 -35.63 -8.55 15.35
C LEU A 615 -35.77 -9.57 16.49
N GLY A 616 -34.74 -10.31 16.84
CA GLY A 616 -34.73 -11.26 17.94
C GLY A 616 -35.00 -10.61 19.28
N LEU A 617 -34.34 -9.47 19.55
CA LEU A 617 -34.54 -8.68 20.78
C LEU A 617 -35.96 -8.11 20.87
N LEU A 618 -36.49 -7.60 19.75
CA LEU A 618 -37.86 -7.06 19.66
C LEU A 618 -38.90 -8.17 19.81
N ARG A 619 -38.69 -9.29 19.13
CA ARG A 619 -39.57 -10.48 19.27
C ARG A 619 -39.64 -10.96 20.72
N LYS A 620 -38.48 -11.07 21.38
CA LYS A 620 -38.40 -11.41 22.79
C LYS A 620 -39.18 -10.42 23.66
N LYS A 621 -39.01 -9.12 23.39
CA LYS A 621 -39.70 -8.07 24.14
C LYS A 621 -41.22 -8.11 23.93
N ILE A 622 -41.66 -8.38 22.70
CA ILE A 622 -43.09 -8.57 22.39
C ILE A 622 -43.60 -9.83 23.05
N ASP A 623 -42.83 -10.91 23.06
CA ASP A 623 -43.22 -12.15 23.76
C ASP A 623 -43.40 -11.91 25.26
N ASP A 624 -42.62 -11.01 25.93
CA ASP A 624 -42.86 -10.61 27.30
C ASP A 624 -44.25 -9.98 27.50
N PHE A 625 -44.71 -9.13 26.57
CA PHE A 625 -46.06 -8.56 26.60
C PHE A 625 -47.13 -9.60 26.27
N LEU A 626 -46.82 -10.53 25.39
CA LEU A 626 -47.75 -11.61 25.00
C LEU A 626 -48.00 -12.66 26.11
N LEU A 627 -47.21 -12.62 27.22
CA LEU A 627 -47.59 -13.38 28.43
C LEU A 627 -48.94 -12.94 28.99
N LEU A 628 -49.40 -11.72 28.74
CA LEU A 628 -50.74 -11.25 29.11
C LEU A 628 -51.85 -11.94 28.32
N THR A 629 -51.57 -12.68 27.26
CA THR A 629 -52.58 -13.50 26.52
C THR A 629 -53.17 -14.63 27.35
N ASP A 630 -52.50 -15.02 28.43
CA ASP A 630 -53.04 -15.99 29.40
C ASP A 630 -54.30 -15.46 30.10
N SER A 631 -54.56 -14.17 30.10
CA SER A 631 -55.76 -13.51 30.66
C SER A 631 -56.94 -13.55 29.69
N ILE A 632 -56.79 -13.98 28.43
CA ILE A 632 -57.84 -14.01 27.43
C ILE A 632 -58.94 -15.00 27.83
N SER A 633 -60.17 -14.51 27.94
CA SER A 633 -61.34 -15.38 28.15
C SER A 633 -61.81 -15.99 26.82
N TRP A 634 -61.35 -17.21 26.55
CA TRP A 634 -61.69 -17.93 25.29
C TRP A 634 -63.15 -18.32 25.17
N MET A 635 -63.88 -18.30 26.27
CA MET A 635 -65.36 -18.60 26.30
C MET A 635 -66.09 -17.40 26.92
N ALA A 636 -65.76 -16.20 26.45
CA ALA A 636 -66.32 -14.94 26.99
C ALA A 636 -67.86 -14.87 26.73
N ASP A 637 -68.65 -14.38 27.70
CA ASP A 637 -70.05 -14.15 27.57
C ASP A 637 -70.42 -12.95 26.68
N SER A 638 -69.48 -11.96 26.61
CA SER A 638 -69.62 -10.78 25.74
C SER A 638 -68.22 -10.44 25.14
N PRO A 639 -68.24 -9.90 23.94
CA PRO A 639 -66.96 -9.46 23.32
C PRO A 639 -66.31 -8.35 24.13
N PRO A 640 -64.95 -8.35 24.34
CA PRO A 640 -64.26 -7.27 25.03
C PRO A 640 -64.37 -5.96 24.19
N PRO A 641 -64.86 -4.84 24.77
CA PRO A 641 -65.13 -3.62 24.02
C PRO A 641 -63.87 -2.93 23.48
N ASN A 642 -62.74 -3.04 24.18
CA ASN A 642 -61.49 -2.38 23.88
C ASN A 642 -60.39 -3.34 23.41
N GLY A 643 -60.73 -4.60 23.05
CA GLY A 643 -59.76 -5.64 22.79
C GLY A 643 -59.10 -6.19 24.06
N ASN A 644 -58.04 -6.94 23.91
CA ASN A 644 -57.30 -7.53 25.02
C ASN A 644 -56.15 -6.64 25.49
N ASP A 645 -55.80 -6.73 26.78
CA ASP A 645 -54.78 -5.86 27.40
C ASP A 645 -53.42 -5.93 26.72
N TYR A 646 -53.01 -7.12 26.26
CA TYR A 646 -51.75 -7.30 25.59
C TYR A 646 -51.63 -6.48 24.33
N SER A 647 -52.70 -6.27 23.59
CA SER A 647 -52.67 -5.54 22.30
C SER A 647 -52.38 -4.06 22.50
N ASN A 648 -52.89 -3.46 23.57
CA ASN A 648 -52.63 -2.09 23.94
C ASN A 648 -51.17 -1.87 24.41
N GLU A 649 -50.67 -2.79 25.22
CA GLU A 649 -49.26 -2.71 25.67
C GLU A 649 -48.27 -2.85 24.50
N VAL A 650 -48.53 -3.81 23.61
CA VAL A 650 -47.70 -3.97 22.40
C VAL A 650 -47.81 -2.74 21.50
N TYR A 651 -48.99 -2.16 21.33
CA TYR A 651 -49.19 -0.95 20.52
C TYR A 651 -48.38 0.23 21.08
N ILE A 652 -48.47 0.51 22.40
CA ILE A 652 -47.76 1.59 23.05
C ILE A 652 -46.26 1.39 22.91
N TYR A 653 -45.80 0.17 23.12
CA TYR A 653 -44.39 -0.17 22.93
C TYR A 653 -43.89 0.06 21.50
N LEU A 654 -44.67 -0.40 20.51
CA LEU A 654 -44.32 -0.23 19.09
C LEU A 654 -44.34 1.24 18.66
N ASP A 655 -45.28 2.03 19.12
CA ASP A 655 -45.36 3.45 18.83
C ASP A 655 -44.18 4.22 19.41
N THR A 656 -43.77 3.92 20.64
CA THR A 656 -42.58 4.46 21.30
C THR A 656 -41.32 4.02 20.56
N LEU A 657 -41.26 2.74 20.16
CA LEU A 657 -40.13 2.19 19.42
C LEU A 657 -39.95 2.92 18.06
N VAL A 658 -41.03 3.10 17.31
CA VAL A 658 -40.99 3.74 16.01
C VAL A 658 -40.59 5.20 16.17
N SER A 659 -41.13 5.91 17.14
CA SER A 659 -40.74 7.32 17.40
C SER A 659 -39.25 7.50 17.65
N THR A 660 -38.64 6.53 18.35
CA THR A 660 -37.18 6.52 18.57
C THR A 660 -36.42 6.03 17.35
N ALA A 661 -36.88 4.98 16.71
CA ALA A 661 -36.20 4.33 15.59
C ALA A 661 -36.14 5.21 14.33
N GLN A 662 -37.17 6.05 14.09
CA GLN A 662 -37.19 7.02 12.98
C GLN A 662 -36.03 8.02 13.00
N GLN A 663 -35.55 8.35 14.19
CA GLN A 663 -34.44 9.29 14.37
C GLN A 663 -33.06 8.65 14.11
N ILE A 664 -32.98 7.32 14.21
CA ILE A 664 -31.72 6.57 14.22
C ILE A 664 -31.59 5.69 12.99
N LEU A 665 -32.62 4.92 12.68
CA LEU A 665 -32.56 3.88 11.66
C LEU A 665 -32.84 4.41 10.24
N PRO A 666 -32.11 3.92 9.23
CA PRO A 666 -32.49 4.11 7.84
C PRO A 666 -33.90 3.53 7.56
N ILE A 667 -34.62 4.21 6.71
CA ILE A 667 -36.03 3.89 6.40
C ILE A 667 -36.24 2.45 5.92
N GLN A 668 -35.30 1.91 5.16
CA GLN A 668 -35.36 0.54 4.66
C GLN A 668 -35.15 -0.50 5.78
N VAL A 669 -34.27 -0.22 6.72
CA VAL A 669 -34.05 -1.07 7.89
C VAL A 669 -35.28 -1.04 8.80
N LEU A 670 -35.80 0.17 9.05
CA LEU A 670 -37.02 0.35 9.85
C LEU A 670 -38.19 -0.42 9.24
N ARG A 671 -38.40 -0.34 7.92
CA ARG A 671 -39.43 -1.11 7.20
C ARG A 671 -39.29 -2.61 7.43
N ARG A 672 -38.09 -3.16 7.23
CA ARG A 672 -37.79 -4.59 7.43
C ARG A 672 -38.03 -5.02 8.87
N VAL A 673 -37.65 -4.18 9.83
CA VAL A 673 -37.87 -4.45 11.26
C VAL A 673 -39.35 -4.48 11.57
N LEU A 674 -40.15 -3.50 11.13
CA LEU A 674 -41.58 -3.43 11.35
C LEU A 674 -42.31 -4.62 10.67
N GLN A 675 -41.96 -4.96 9.46
CA GLN A 675 -42.52 -6.15 8.78
C GLN A 675 -42.21 -7.42 9.57
N GLY A 676 -40.98 -7.59 10.05
CA GLY A 676 -40.59 -8.76 10.85
C GLY A 676 -41.27 -8.85 12.21
N VAL A 677 -41.52 -7.69 12.83
CA VAL A 677 -42.26 -7.59 14.11
C VAL A 677 -43.74 -7.90 13.90
N LEU A 678 -44.38 -7.30 12.88
CA LEU A 678 -45.78 -7.55 12.57
C LEU A 678 -46.03 -9.01 12.14
N SER A 679 -45.06 -9.60 11.42
CA SER A 679 -45.11 -11.05 11.13
C SER A 679 -45.06 -11.88 12.40
N HIS A 680 -44.19 -11.53 13.35
CA HIS A 680 -44.13 -12.24 14.62
C HIS A 680 -45.42 -12.16 15.42
N ILE A 681 -46.05 -10.97 15.46
CA ILE A 681 -47.37 -10.79 16.11
C ILE A 681 -48.42 -11.66 15.40
N SER A 682 -48.45 -11.65 14.07
CA SER A 682 -49.36 -12.51 13.30
C SER A 682 -49.19 -13.99 13.60
N ASP A 683 -47.93 -14.46 13.62
CA ASP A 683 -47.56 -15.83 13.93
C ASP A 683 -47.99 -16.23 15.37
N LYS A 684 -47.85 -15.29 16.32
CA LYS A 684 -48.28 -15.51 17.70
C LYS A 684 -49.79 -15.55 17.84
N ILE A 685 -50.50 -14.64 17.17
CA ILE A 685 -52.00 -14.70 17.14
C ILE A 685 -52.44 -16.03 16.54
N MET A 686 -51.86 -16.47 15.43
CA MET A 686 -52.14 -17.78 14.84
C MET A 686 -51.80 -18.92 15.82
N GLY A 687 -50.66 -18.80 16.53
CA GLY A 687 -50.21 -19.75 17.53
C GLY A 687 -51.15 -19.87 18.73
N LEU A 688 -51.83 -18.79 19.15
CA LEU A 688 -52.82 -18.83 20.22
C LEU A 688 -53.96 -19.79 19.88
N PHE A 689 -54.51 -19.69 18.66
CA PHE A 689 -55.57 -20.60 18.23
C PHE A 689 -55.09 -22.04 18.04
N LEU A 690 -53.83 -22.25 17.69
CA LEU A 690 -53.24 -23.57 17.52
C LEU A 690 -52.79 -24.20 18.84
N SER A 691 -52.57 -23.40 19.88
CA SER A 691 -52.07 -23.86 21.18
C SER A 691 -52.98 -24.88 21.85
N ASP A 692 -52.40 -25.94 22.42
CA ASP A 692 -53.14 -26.94 23.22
C ASP A 692 -53.72 -26.38 24.50
N ALA A 693 -53.25 -25.23 24.96
CA ALA A 693 -53.83 -24.50 26.10
C ALA A 693 -55.24 -24.01 25.78
N VAL A 694 -55.51 -23.65 24.52
CA VAL A 694 -56.85 -23.23 24.05
C VAL A 694 -57.63 -24.45 23.54
N LYS A 695 -58.39 -25.07 24.42
CA LYS A 695 -59.19 -26.24 24.06
C LYS A 695 -60.51 -25.90 23.33
N ARG A 696 -61.08 -24.73 23.64
CA ARG A 696 -62.35 -24.25 23.05
C ARG A 696 -62.34 -22.72 23.06
N PHE A 697 -62.94 -22.13 22.05
CA PHE A 697 -63.17 -20.68 21.98
C PHE A 697 -64.48 -20.37 21.26
N ASN A 698 -65.11 -19.23 21.53
CA ASN A 698 -66.35 -18.79 20.94
C ASN A 698 -66.24 -17.56 20.07
N SER A 699 -67.32 -17.13 19.40
CA SER A 699 -67.33 -15.94 18.58
C SER A 699 -66.98 -14.65 19.32
N ASN A 700 -67.28 -14.52 20.61
CA ASN A 700 -66.95 -13.33 21.39
C ASN A 700 -65.45 -13.19 21.62
N ALA A 701 -64.77 -14.31 21.86
CA ALA A 701 -63.31 -14.31 21.92
C ALA A 701 -62.68 -13.94 20.55
N VAL A 702 -63.24 -14.46 19.45
CA VAL A 702 -62.78 -14.09 18.09
C VAL A 702 -62.97 -12.59 17.82
N MET A 703 -64.09 -11.98 18.28
CA MET A 703 -64.35 -10.55 18.17
C MET A 703 -63.30 -9.75 18.97
N GLY A 704 -62.87 -10.23 20.12
CA GLY A 704 -61.78 -9.62 20.87
C GLY A 704 -60.46 -9.61 20.09
N ILE A 705 -60.10 -10.77 19.49
CA ILE A 705 -58.93 -10.87 18.65
C ILE A 705 -59.08 -10.00 17.37
N ASP A 706 -60.30 -9.84 16.84
CA ASP A 706 -60.52 -8.92 15.70
C ASP A 706 -60.25 -7.47 16.05
N VAL A 707 -60.62 -7.03 17.27
CA VAL A 707 -60.27 -5.68 17.76
C VAL A 707 -58.77 -5.53 17.90
N ASP A 708 -58.09 -6.51 18.52
CA ASP A 708 -56.65 -6.55 18.65
C ASP A 708 -55.94 -6.43 17.28
N LEU A 709 -56.39 -7.22 16.31
CA LEU A 709 -55.80 -7.22 14.97
C LEU A 709 -56.07 -5.90 14.22
N LYS A 710 -57.23 -5.28 14.40
CA LYS A 710 -57.54 -3.95 13.89
C LYS A 710 -56.63 -2.90 14.49
N THR A 711 -56.28 -3.03 15.76
CA THR A 711 -55.28 -2.12 16.42
C THR A 711 -53.94 -2.21 15.72
N PHE A 712 -53.46 -3.42 15.43
CA PHE A 712 -52.20 -3.62 14.72
C PHE A 712 -52.24 -3.18 13.24
N GLU A 713 -53.37 -3.39 12.56
CA GLU A 713 -53.59 -2.90 11.19
C GLU A 713 -53.65 -1.38 11.14
N SER A 714 -54.28 -0.71 12.12
CA SER A 714 -54.29 0.73 12.24
C SER A 714 -52.92 1.26 12.54
N PHE A 715 -52.10 0.56 13.37
CA PHE A 715 -50.72 0.89 13.58
C PHE A 715 -49.91 0.82 12.27
N ALA A 716 -50.04 -0.29 11.51
CA ALA A 716 -49.40 -0.47 10.22
C ALA A 716 -49.78 0.63 9.21
N GLU A 717 -51.08 1.04 9.22
CA GLU A 717 -51.62 2.09 8.38
C GLU A 717 -51.07 3.48 8.78
N ASN A 718 -51.00 3.79 10.07
CA ASN A 718 -50.48 5.02 10.60
C ASN A 718 -48.97 5.16 10.31
N GLN A 719 -48.22 4.05 10.29
CA GLN A 719 -46.80 4.06 10.00
C GLN A 719 -46.46 4.00 8.51
N SER A 720 -47.46 3.69 7.65
CA SER A 720 -47.23 3.56 6.21
C SER A 720 -46.81 4.88 5.53
N HIS A 721 -47.24 6.02 6.09
CA HIS A 721 -46.86 7.35 5.60
C HIS A 721 -45.33 7.62 5.64
N LEU A 722 -44.59 6.91 6.50
CA LEU A 722 -43.15 7.01 6.60
C LEU A 722 -42.41 6.41 5.38
N PHE A 723 -43.12 5.58 4.62
CA PHE A 723 -42.53 4.78 3.54
C PHE A 723 -43.07 5.14 2.14
N THR A 724 -43.97 6.13 2.06
CA THR A 724 -44.57 6.58 0.80
C THR A 724 -43.63 7.61 0.14
N ASP A 725 -42.73 7.15 -0.71
CA ASP A 725 -42.25 7.92 -1.84
C ASP A 725 -43.25 7.68 -3.01
N SER A 726 -44.26 8.59 -3.16
CA SER A 726 -45.07 8.85 -4.35
C SER A 726 -45.89 7.70 -5.00
N ASP A 727 -45.93 6.48 -4.51
CA ASP A 727 -46.77 5.41 -5.06
C ASP A 727 -47.60 4.72 -3.98
N ASP A 728 -48.92 4.58 -4.23
CA ASP A 728 -49.98 3.96 -3.38
C ASP A 728 -49.72 2.52 -2.94
N SER A 729 -48.63 1.92 -3.39
CA SER A 729 -48.19 0.54 -3.06
C SER A 729 -47.63 0.36 -1.66
N GLY A 730 -47.04 1.41 -1.06
CA GLY A 730 -46.35 1.35 0.24
C GLY A 730 -47.28 1.08 1.44
N ALA A 731 -48.52 1.57 1.39
CA ALA A 731 -49.53 1.38 2.47
C ALA A 731 -49.93 -0.08 2.66
N ASN A 732 -49.94 -0.89 1.61
CA ASN A 732 -50.31 -2.29 1.65
C ASN A 732 -49.16 -3.19 2.13
N GLU A 733 -47.91 -2.81 1.99
CA GLU A 733 -46.77 -3.66 2.31
C GLU A 733 -46.61 -3.98 3.80
N LEU A 734 -46.91 -2.98 4.69
CA LEU A 734 -46.84 -3.21 6.14
C LEU A 734 -48.02 -4.06 6.68
N LYS A 735 -49.16 -4.11 5.97
CA LYS A 735 -50.30 -4.97 6.34
C LYS A 735 -50.13 -6.42 5.88
N LEU A 736 -49.26 -6.70 4.90
CA LEU A 736 -49.04 -8.03 4.36
C LEU A 736 -48.71 -9.09 5.43
N PRO A 737 -47.85 -8.81 6.42
CA PRO A 737 -47.54 -9.76 7.49
C PRO A 737 -48.75 -10.16 8.35
N LEU A 738 -49.72 -9.27 8.52
CA LEU A 738 -50.94 -9.53 9.30
C LEU A 738 -52.03 -10.26 8.52
N LEU A 739 -51.84 -10.45 7.21
CA LEU A 739 -52.86 -10.96 6.32
C LEU A 739 -53.33 -12.39 6.66
N GLU A 740 -52.41 -13.28 7.13
CA GLU A 740 -52.77 -14.64 7.53
C GLU A 740 -53.74 -14.64 8.73
N ALA A 741 -53.39 -13.88 9.78
CA ALA A 741 -54.23 -13.73 10.95
C ALA A 741 -55.57 -13.06 10.60
N ARG A 742 -55.57 -12.02 9.76
CA ARG A 742 -56.77 -11.33 9.27
C ARG A 742 -57.69 -12.29 8.49
N GLN A 743 -57.14 -13.08 7.60
CA GLN A 743 -57.91 -14.05 6.84
C GLN A 743 -58.54 -15.13 7.75
N LEU A 744 -57.79 -15.59 8.80
CA LEU A 744 -58.32 -16.52 9.78
C LEU A 744 -59.50 -15.89 10.54
N VAL A 745 -59.34 -14.71 11.10
CA VAL A 745 -60.37 -14.01 11.86
C VAL A 745 -61.62 -13.81 10.96
N ASN A 746 -61.44 -13.35 9.73
CA ASN A 746 -62.53 -13.17 8.77
C ASN A 746 -63.26 -14.51 8.48
N LEU A 747 -62.52 -15.62 8.37
CA LEU A 747 -63.12 -16.94 8.19
C LEU A 747 -63.97 -17.36 9.41
N LEU A 748 -63.43 -17.18 10.63
CA LEU A 748 -64.11 -17.52 11.89
C LEU A 748 -65.33 -16.62 12.18
N MET A 749 -65.30 -15.37 11.70
CA MET A 749 -66.40 -14.41 11.83
C MET A 749 -67.46 -14.56 10.71
N SER A 750 -67.08 -15.21 9.61
CA SER A 750 -67.98 -15.39 8.46
C SER A 750 -69.26 -16.18 8.84
N ASN A 751 -70.40 -15.78 8.27
CA ASN A 751 -71.64 -16.52 8.38
C ASN A 751 -71.64 -17.78 7.52
N ASN A 752 -70.83 -17.80 6.45
CA ASN A 752 -70.71 -18.91 5.53
C ASN A 752 -69.24 -19.39 5.39
N PRO A 753 -68.63 -19.98 6.39
CA PRO A 753 -67.24 -20.43 6.37
C PRO A 753 -66.93 -21.49 5.30
N GLU A 754 -68.02 -22.21 4.81
CA GLU A 754 -67.85 -23.14 3.70
C GLU A 754 -67.34 -22.52 2.40
N ASN A 755 -67.42 -21.18 2.24
CA ASN A 755 -66.88 -20.47 1.11
C ASN A 755 -65.36 -20.64 0.98
N PHE A 756 -64.67 -20.98 2.05
CA PHE A 756 -63.26 -21.35 2.04
C PHE A 756 -62.94 -22.54 1.12
N LEU A 757 -63.88 -23.42 0.88
CA LEU A 757 -63.73 -24.58 -0.01
C LEU A 757 -63.86 -24.21 -1.49
N ASN A 758 -64.37 -23.02 -1.83
CA ASN A 758 -64.47 -22.56 -3.19
C ASN A 758 -63.10 -22.06 -3.67
N PRO A 759 -62.47 -22.66 -4.68
CA PRO A 759 -61.11 -22.28 -5.09
C PRO A 759 -60.99 -20.80 -5.45
N VAL A 760 -61.95 -20.22 -6.09
CA VAL A 760 -61.96 -18.80 -6.49
C VAL A 760 -61.98 -17.86 -5.27
N ILE A 761 -62.83 -18.16 -4.31
CA ILE A 761 -62.98 -17.38 -3.08
C ILE A 761 -61.74 -17.57 -2.20
N LYS A 762 -61.21 -18.79 -2.13
CA LYS A 762 -59.99 -19.07 -1.39
C LYS A 762 -58.80 -18.25 -1.96
N GLU A 763 -58.60 -18.27 -3.25
CA GLU A 763 -57.50 -17.53 -3.91
C GLU A 763 -57.65 -16.02 -3.71
N ARG A 764 -58.87 -15.50 -3.76
CA ARG A 764 -59.14 -14.06 -3.58
C ARG A 764 -59.09 -13.60 -2.13
N SER A 765 -59.62 -14.39 -1.18
CA SER A 765 -59.91 -13.89 0.18
C SER A 765 -59.17 -14.67 1.27
N TYR A 766 -58.61 -15.85 0.98
CA TYR A 766 -57.99 -16.75 1.94
C TYR A 766 -56.71 -17.42 1.42
N ASN A 767 -55.97 -16.75 0.55
CA ASN A 767 -54.79 -17.26 -0.16
C ASN A 767 -53.61 -17.60 0.75
N LYS A 768 -53.55 -17.02 1.96
CA LYS A 768 -52.48 -17.28 2.94
C LYS A 768 -52.81 -18.39 3.92
N LEU A 769 -54.07 -18.81 4.01
CA LEU A 769 -54.48 -19.83 4.97
C LEU A 769 -54.19 -21.25 4.48
N ASP A 770 -53.54 -22.04 5.34
CA ASP A 770 -53.32 -23.47 5.14
C ASP A 770 -54.51 -24.30 5.59
N TYR A 771 -54.86 -25.32 4.82
CA TYR A 771 -56.00 -26.24 5.14
C TYR A 771 -55.83 -26.91 6.50
N LYS A 772 -54.62 -27.40 6.83
CA LYS A 772 -54.36 -28.11 8.11
C LYS A 772 -54.58 -27.21 9.32
N LYS A 773 -54.01 -25.96 9.23
CA LYS A 773 -54.22 -24.97 10.29
C LYS A 773 -55.69 -24.65 10.49
N VAL A 774 -56.44 -24.43 9.40
CA VAL A 774 -57.88 -24.14 9.48
C VAL A 774 -58.65 -25.28 10.12
N VAL A 775 -58.38 -26.54 9.75
CA VAL A 775 -59.08 -27.73 10.39
C VAL A 775 -58.82 -27.74 11.89
N THR A 776 -57.57 -27.67 12.32
CA THR A 776 -57.19 -27.72 13.74
C THR A 776 -57.83 -26.59 14.55
N ILE A 777 -57.92 -25.39 13.98
CA ILE A 777 -58.50 -24.22 14.65
C ILE A 777 -60.01 -24.33 14.71
N THR A 778 -60.67 -24.67 13.63
CA THR A 778 -62.13 -24.74 13.56
C THR A 778 -62.71 -25.90 14.42
N GLU A 779 -61.97 -26.97 14.64
CA GLU A 779 -62.32 -28.04 15.58
C GLU A 779 -62.46 -27.56 17.04
N LYS A 780 -61.77 -26.48 17.43
CA LYS A 780 -61.82 -25.89 18.79
C LYS A 780 -63.01 -24.91 18.95
N PHE A 781 -63.61 -24.46 17.85
CA PHE A 781 -64.66 -23.47 17.86
C PHE A 781 -65.93 -24.02 18.50
N ARG A 782 -66.55 -23.30 19.45
CA ARG A 782 -67.80 -23.65 20.12
C ARG A 782 -68.63 -22.40 20.38
N GLU A 783 -69.77 -22.27 19.81
CA GLU A 783 -70.67 -21.17 20.17
C GLU A 783 -71.28 -21.38 21.57
N PRO A 784 -71.47 -20.27 22.31
CA PRO A 784 -72.23 -20.35 23.59
C PRO A 784 -73.60 -20.84 23.31
N SER A 785 -73.99 -21.94 23.89
CA SER A 785 -75.39 -22.39 23.80
C SER A 785 -76.23 -21.41 24.61
N ASP A 786 -77.22 -20.75 23.98
CA ASP A 786 -78.35 -20.01 24.68
C ASP A 786 -79.03 -20.87 25.71
N ARG A 787 -78.45 -21.05 26.87
CA ARG A 787 -79.08 -21.72 28.01
C ARG A 787 -79.51 -20.71 29.07
N LEU A 788 -80.16 -19.65 28.63
CA LEU A 788 -80.77 -18.69 29.53
C LEU A 788 -82.25 -18.60 29.30
N PHE A 789 -82.99 -19.71 29.34
CA PHE A 789 -84.40 -19.88 29.76
C PHE A 789 -84.74 -21.32 29.54
N GLY A 790 -84.45 -22.14 30.56
CA GLY A 790 -84.92 -23.47 30.66
C GLY A 790 -86.27 -23.51 31.28
N THR A 791 -87.25 -23.91 30.55
CA THR A 791 -88.41 -24.65 31.09
C THR A 791 -88.87 -25.62 29.98
N PHE A 792 -88.82 -26.88 30.36
CA PHE A 792 -89.55 -28.01 29.85
C PHE A 792 -89.95 -28.17 28.37
N GLY A 793 -89.26 -29.13 27.72
CA GLY A 793 -89.90 -29.90 26.67
C GLY A 793 -89.45 -29.54 25.27
N THR A 794 -88.75 -30.39 24.77
CA THR A 794 -88.68 -31.01 23.41
C THR A 794 -87.26 -31.26 22.89
N ARG A 795 -87.02 -32.45 22.49
CA ARG A 795 -85.86 -32.98 21.80
C ARG A 795 -85.60 -32.16 20.56
N GLY A 796 -84.50 -31.42 20.52
CA GLY A 796 -84.06 -30.79 19.36
C GLY A 796 -83.21 -29.49 19.66
N ALA A 797 -82.07 -29.61 20.27
CA ALA A 797 -81.15 -28.45 20.37
C ALA A 797 -80.82 -27.99 18.92
N LYS A 798 -81.50 -26.87 18.49
CA LYS A 798 -81.14 -26.20 17.24
C LYS A 798 -79.63 -25.70 17.36
N GLN A 799 -78.75 -26.52 16.88
CA GLN A 799 -77.35 -26.08 16.73
C GLN A 799 -77.30 -24.74 15.95
N ASN A 800 -76.55 -23.79 16.50
CA ASN A 800 -76.33 -22.48 15.87
C ASN A 800 -75.97 -22.73 14.39
N PRO A 801 -76.56 -22.02 13.40
CA PRO A 801 -76.36 -22.23 11.97
C PRO A 801 -74.87 -22.09 11.60
N LYS A 802 -74.13 -21.23 12.30
CA LYS A 802 -72.68 -21.02 12.14
C LYS A 802 -71.86 -22.23 12.56
N GLN A 803 -72.24 -22.88 13.69
CA GLN A 803 -71.56 -24.10 14.14
C GLN A 803 -71.77 -25.25 13.15
N LYS A 804 -72.98 -25.38 12.58
CA LYS A 804 -73.28 -26.38 11.54
C LYS A 804 -72.50 -26.20 10.27
N SER A 805 -72.34 -24.96 9.85
CA SER A 805 -71.53 -24.59 8.66
C SER A 805 -70.03 -24.84 8.89
N LEU A 806 -69.48 -24.58 10.08
CA LEU A 806 -68.14 -24.94 10.46
C LEU A 806 -67.94 -26.45 10.56
N ASP A 807 -68.89 -27.20 11.17
CA ASP A 807 -68.80 -28.65 11.24
C ASP A 807 -68.86 -29.30 9.83
N ALA A 808 -69.60 -28.71 8.92
CA ALA A 808 -69.65 -29.11 7.50
C ALA A 808 -68.32 -28.80 6.80
N LEU A 809 -67.76 -27.64 7.06
CA LEU A 809 -66.39 -27.25 6.56
C LEU A 809 -65.35 -28.24 7.03
N ILE A 810 -65.27 -28.54 8.34
CA ILE A 810 -64.31 -29.49 8.94
C ILE A 810 -64.41 -30.85 8.29
N LYS A 811 -65.62 -31.35 8.12
CA LYS A 811 -65.89 -32.67 7.49
C LYS A 811 -65.35 -32.72 6.09
N ARG A 812 -65.69 -31.73 5.25
CA ARG A 812 -65.22 -31.64 3.86
C ARG A 812 -63.69 -31.43 3.74
N LEU A 813 -63.05 -30.66 4.66
CA LEU A 813 -61.59 -30.47 4.70
C LEU A 813 -60.87 -31.77 5.11
N LYS A 814 -61.50 -32.58 6.03
CA LYS A 814 -60.92 -33.89 6.41
C LYS A 814 -61.12 -34.95 5.27
N ASP A 815 -62.17 -34.83 4.48
CA ASP A 815 -62.40 -35.70 3.34
C ASP A 815 -61.46 -35.30 2.14
N ALA A 816 -60.93 -34.08 2.12
CA ALA A 816 -60.07 -33.54 1.08
C ALA A 816 -58.55 -33.57 1.42
N SER A 817 -58.16 -33.78 2.69
CA SER A 817 -56.74 -33.90 3.16
C SER A 817 -56.35 -35.38 3.26
#